data_1a9a2f2a5def96424cd0602e7feee5d6
#
_entry.id   1a9a2f2a5def96424cd0602e7feee5d6
#
_cell.length_a   1.000
_cell.length_b   1.000
_cell.length_c   1.000
_cell.angle_alpha   90.00
_cell.angle_beta   90.00
_cell.angle_gamma   90.00
#
_symmetry.space_group_name_H-M   'P 1'
#
loop_
_entity.id
_entity.type
_entity.pdbx_description
1 polymer ?
#
loop_
_entity_poly.entity_id
_entity_poly.type
_entity_poly.pdbx_seq_one_letter_code
_entity_poly.pdbx_strand_id
1 'polypeptide(L)'
;MKQQYKSYEESCNFLFKCAENYPDLITVRSIGKSYEGRDILLATVSLNVAYANLKPALLFTGTIHAREWIGNELGIEFIDYLLKNHNSNPEILTTLTNNTLYMIPCLNPDGFEYSRLHFSFWRKNRRDNGDGTFGVDLNRNFPIGFRKTTNTASNVYGGTKPFSEPETQAIRDFVESHENITIALDYHSQGNVFFPAHKFNHEQELEGTDLNTLCANMNYHINKVTGRKYGINRGKPPTKLISGSGREFYYSKGILATVVEVGTRNIPDYMQNMKESVDENIPALLYALGESRNYSKNAPPRVKDFHLSMYDSSSCYLSWEYPEQNRKVYFEIYRNRNNKMECNDSSLIGVTCNREFRDENLDSGEMYFYYIRAVNKLSNMKSPFAPKVKLKTLLEEHEFHRTIFPKSSNVGYVAQKSQEANRSHFGVNSLKVGVSTGLGISYGVMQFNLDSIPQNAIILDARVSLYPLNRVSAKVEKYGEWSLSIIDTKSIADIQDYEQVHNATHIKTIGKSIPSEQLTQGIWSHWDLNQFEREKLQEQLINKKLIIRLKGPTKLPVGRDSQIMVFDLGYGNQGGGLHYRPSIDIKYTVPSQKIALDISNAMTISENEVTPDKLACGFDKENKKVYAYMAFDLSPLPDIENTVITEAWIRINNTTTVKKEVDIRYDVEFVDIDEFSYHDIKDRERIEYIGYEVSSAELGKKKRHHFAFDKFSKLALEEMHENNKEAKFIIRPTSVLSREHLIHWACEGRKSAKLMIKYIRRRRKAPPKPKKLSVKINKNLVKLTWDRVDDDFLVGYYVVRNRWHEPKNPFDGVKLYAGMDTYTYDSFGSTKMDKYYAVFSYDDVPNYSEGCVVKYNKKVKNN
;
A
#
# COMPACT_ATOMS: atom_id res chain seq x y z
N MET A 1 -40.04 4.15 26.98
CA MET A 1 -40.50 3.34 25.86
C MET A 1 -39.41 2.32 25.57
N LYS A 2 -39.73 1.02 25.47
CA LYS A 2 -38.74 0.03 25.00
C LYS A 2 -38.43 0.36 23.55
N GLN A 3 -37.23 0.82 23.24
CA GLN A 3 -36.77 0.94 21.87
C GLN A 3 -36.66 -0.45 21.23
N GLN A 4 -37.35 -0.65 20.14
CA GLN A 4 -37.38 -1.90 19.38
C GLN A 4 -37.47 -1.56 17.88
N TYR A 5 -37.10 -2.53 17.04
CA TYR A 5 -37.19 -2.38 15.60
C TYR A 5 -38.61 -2.01 15.15
N LYS A 6 -38.71 -0.99 14.28
CA LYS A 6 -39.96 -0.56 13.68
C LYS A 6 -40.58 -1.66 12.80
N SER A 7 -41.92 -1.76 12.82
CA SER A 7 -42.63 -2.49 11.79
C SER A 7 -42.57 -1.76 10.45
N TYR A 8 -42.96 -2.43 9.39
CA TYR A 8 -43.09 -1.79 8.09
C TYR A 8 -44.09 -0.61 8.11
N GLU A 9 -45.19 -0.82 8.76
CA GLU A 9 -46.25 0.22 8.92
C GLU A 9 -45.71 1.43 9.72
N GLU A 10 -45.02 1.21 10.84
CA GLU A 10 -44.41 2.28 11.63
C GLU A 10 -43.33 3.05 10.81
N SER A 11 -42.60 2.36 9.96
CA SER A 11 -41.62 2.99 9.06
C SER A 11 -42.30 3.84 7.99
N CYS A 12 -43.38 3.33 7.38
CA CYS A 12 -44.19 4.08 6.43
C CYS A 12 -44.79 5.36 7.06
N ASN A 13 -45.41 5.23 8.24
CA ASN A 13 -46.00 6.35 8.98
C ASN A 13 -44.95 7.41 9.34
N PHE A 14 -43.75 6.99 9.73
CA PHE A 14 -42.63 7.89 9.96
C PHE A 14 -42.25 8.69 8.71
N LEU A 15 -42.11 8.01 7.55
CA LEU A 15 -41.76 8.67 6.29
C LEU A 15 -42.79 9.68 5.84
N PHE A 16 -44.12 9.34 5.90
CA PHE A 16 -45.19 10.27 5.56
C PHE A 16 -45.21 11.47 6.49
N LYS A 17 -45.00 11.26 7.79
CA LYS A 17 -44.91 12.34 8.77
C LYS A 17 -43.71 13.27 8.50
N CYS A 18 -42.56 12.70 8.05
CA CYS A 18 -41.46 13.52 7.61
C CYS A 18 -41.80 14.39 6.41
N ALA A 19 -42.51 13.85 5.42
CA ALA A 19 -42.94 14.61 4.24
C ALA A 19 -43.94 15.73 4.58
N GLU A 20 -44.78 15.52 5.57
CA GLU A 20 -45.69 16.55 6.09
C GLU A 20 -44.91 17.67 6.82
N ASN A 21 -43.94 17.30 7.64
CA ASN A 21 -43.17 18.26 8.47
C ASN A 21 -42.10 19.02 7.69
N TYR A 22 -41.58 18.46 6.60
CA TYR A 22 -40.47 19.00 5.81
C TYR A 22 -40.73 18.96 4.30
N PRO A 23 -41.84 19.56 3.81
CA PRO A 23 -42.30 19.40 2.41
C PRO A 23 -41.30 19.90 1.35
N ASP A 24 -40.39 20.83 1.70
CA ASP A 24 -39.37 21.34 0.78
C ASP A 24 -38.11 20.46 0.74
N LEU A 25 -37.98 19.51 1.68
CA LEU A 25 -36.78 18.67 1.83
C LEU A 25 -37.04 17.23 1.47
N ILE A 26 -38.23 16.69 1.65
CA ILE A 26 -38.56 15.29 1.44
C ILE A 26 -39.90 15.10 0.78
N THR A 27 -39.94 14.18 -0.19
CA THR A 27 -41.18 13.60 -0.74
C THR A 27 -41.17 12.08 -0.61
N VAL A 28 -42.34 11.49 -0.41
CA VAL A 28 -42.51 10.05 -0.26
C VAL A 28 -43.54 9.56 -1.26
N ARG A 29 -43.19 8.51 -2.02
CA ARG A 29 -44.08 7.88 -3.00
C ARG A 29 -43.85 6.40 -3.10
N SER A 30 -44.83 5.65 -3.57
CA SER A 30 -44.67 4.25 -3.98
C SER A 30 -43.96 4.19 -5.34
N ILE A 31 -42.97 3.29 -5.49
CA ILE A 31 -42.36 2.94 -6.78
C ILE A 31 -42.89 1.65 -7.37
N GLY A 32 -43.77 0.95 -6.64
CA GLY A 32 -44.39 -0.30 -7.03
C GLY A 32 -44.98 -1.04 -5.85
N LYS A 33 -45.53 -2.22 -6.11
CA LYS A 33 -46.12 -3.10 -5.10
C LYS A 33 -45.28 -4.35 -4.95
N SER A 34 -45.20 -4.89 -3.72
CA SER A 34 -44.63 -6.21 -3.45
C SER A 34 -45.58 -7.32 -3.91
N TYR A 35 -45.13 -8.56 -3.81
CA TYR A 35 -45.95 -9.71 -4.21
C TYR A 35 -47.29 -9.82 -3.45
N GLU A 36 -47.30 -9.48 -2.15
CA GLU A 36 -48.57 -9.44 -1.34
C GLU A 36 -49.27 -8.08 -1.41
N GLY A 37 -48.85 -7.17 -2.29
CA GLY A 37 -49.50 -5.88 -2.56
C GLY A 37 -49.14 -4.72 -1.66
N ARG A 38 -48.13 -4.84 -0.79
CA ARG A 38 -47.60 -3.71 0.01
C ARG A 38 -46.89 -2.71 -0.88
N ASP A 39 -47.00 -1.44 -0.55
CA ASP A 39 -46.21 -0.39 -1.24
C ASP A 39 -44.72 -0.55 -1.03
N ILE A 40 -43.91 -0.31 -2.05
CA ILE A 40 -42.48 -0.15 -1.94
C ILE A 40 -42.20 1.34 -1.93
N LEU A 41 -41.94 1.91 -0.74
CA LEU A 41 -41.81 3.35 -0.57
C LEU A 41 -40.40 3.83 -0.92
N LEU A 42 -40.35 4.91 -1.67
CA LEU A 42 -39.19 5.75 -1.94
C LEU A 42 -39.36 7.08 -1.24
N ALA A 43 -38.40 7.41 -0.38
CA ALA A 43 -38.19 8.78 0.13
C ALA A 43 -37.11 9.48 -0.72
N THR A 44 -37.47 10.64 -1.29
CA THR A 44 -36.55 11.53 -1.98
C THR A 44 -36.19 12.68 -1.08
N VAL A 45 -34.90 12.82 -0.72
CA VAL A 45 -34.43 13.89 0.19
C VAL A 45 -33.44 14.78 -0.54
N SER A 46 -33.73 16.09 -0.57
CA SER A 46 -32.89 17.11 -1.22
C SER A 46 -33.37 18.49 -0.82
N LEU A 47 -32.51 19.49 -0.73
CA LEU A 47 -32.96 20.87 -0.58
C LEU A 47 -33.69 21.31 -1.85
N ASN A 48 -34.91 21.88 -1.75
CA ASN A 48 -35.80 22.12 -2.87
C ASN A 48 -36.12 20.82 -3.63
N VAL A 49 -36.73 19.88 -2.95
CA VAL A 49 -36.97 18.50 -3.41
C VAL A 49 -37.68 18.40 -4.75
N ALA A 50 -38.43 19.41 -5.16
CA ALA A 50 -39.06 19.51 -6.49
C ALA A 50 -38.06 19.42 -7.65
N TYR A 51 -36.78 19.80 -7.42
CA TYR A 51 -35.70 19.74 -8.40
C TYR A 51 -34.72 18.60 -8.16
N ALA A 52 -35.08 17.63 -7.32
CA ALA A 52 -34.22 16.54 -6.91
C ALA A 52 -33.65 15.73 -8.09
N ASN A 53 -34.43 15.52 -9.15
CA ASN A 53 -34.04 14.78 -10.34
C ASN A 53 -33.00 15.49 -11.21
N LEU A 54 -32.74 16.78 -10.97
CA LEU A 54 -31.71 17.53 -11.68
C LEU A 54 -30.33 17.46 -10.99
N LYS A 55 -30.28 16.94 -9.78
CA LYS A 55 -29.07 16.82 -8.97
C LYS A 55 -28.54 15.39 -9.00
N PRO A 56 -27.22 15.20 -8.95
CA PRO A 56 -26.62 13.87 -8.80
C PRO A 56 -27.14 13.16 -7.55
N ALA A 57 -27.36 11.86 -7.64
CA ALA A 57 -28.06 11.14 -6.60
C ALA A 57 -27.32 9.91 -6.08
N LEU A 58 -27.47 9.70 -4.76
CA LEU A 58 -27.19 8.44 -4.08
C LEU A 58 -28.50 7.64 -3.97
N LEU A 59 -28.49 6.40 -4.43
CA LEU A 59 -29.52 5.41 -4.18
C LEU A 59 -29.14 4.54 -2.99
N PHE A 60 -29.96 4.51 -1.97
CA PHE A 60 -29.88 3.57 -0.86
C PHE A 60 -31.02 2.54 -0.98
N THR A 61 -30.64 1.25 -0.91
CA THR A 61 -31.61 0.15 -0.77
C THR A 61 -31.30 -0.63 0.51
N GLY A 62 -32.35 -0.85 1.33
CA GLY A 62 -32.25 -1.63 2.56
C GLY A 62 -33.20 -2.82 2.54
N THR A 63 -32.98 -3.79 3.41
CA THR A 63 -33.87 -4.91 3.71
C THR A 63 -34.36 -5.68 2.46
N ILE A 64 -33.46 -5.91 1.49
CA ILE A 64 -33.70 -6.79 0.36
C ILE A 64 -33.89 -8.24 0.85
N HIS A 65 -33.10 -8.63 1.88
CA HIS A 65 -33.29 -9.88 2.59
C HIS A 65 -34.14 -9.63 3.86
N ALA A 66 -35.16 -10.36 4.01
CA ALA A 66 -36.19 -10.21 5.03
C ALA A 66 -35.66 -10.17 6.49
N ARG A 67 -34.64 -10.98 6.80
CA ARG A 67 -34.02 -11.12 8.13
C ARG A 67 -32.97 -10.04 8.46
N GLU A 68 -32.71 -9.11 7.56
CA GLU A 68 -31.65 -8.11 7.70
C GLU A 68 -32.29 -6.77 8.07
N TRP A 69 -32.79 -6.68 9.31
CA TRP A 69 -33.66 -5.58 9.77
C TRP A 69 -32.95 -4.24 9.90
N ILE A 70 -31.63 -4.26 10.05
CA ILE A 70 -30.83 -3.05 10.26
C ILE A 70 -30.91 -2.10 9.05
N GLY A 71 -31.10 -2.62 7.84
CA GLY A 71 -31.21 -1.79 6.64
C GLY A 71 -32.39 -0.81 6.71
N ASN A 72 -33.55 -1.27 7.21
CA ASN A 72 -34.72 -0.42 7.43
C ASN A 72 -34.45 0.67 8.49
N GLU A 73 -33.92 0.28 9.67
CA GLU A 73 -33.64 1.21 10.75
C GLU A 73 -32.61 2.26 10.35
N LEU A 74 -31.52 1.85 9.71
CA LEU A 74 -30.48 2.76 9.25
C LEU A 74 -31.02 3.78 8.24
N GLY A 75 -31.85 3.34 7.30
CA GLY A 75 -32.48 4.23 6.33
C GLY A 75 -33.35 5.29 7.01
N ILE A 76 -34.19 4.88 7.96
CA ILE A 76 -35.04 5.77 8.75
C ILE A 76 -34.22 6.76 9.60
N GLU A 77 -33.23 6.26 10.34
CA GLU A 77 -32.39 7.11 11.21
C GLU A 77 -31.54 8.09 10.40
N PHE A 78 -31.07 7.70 9.21
CA PHE A 78 -30.32 8.63 8.34
C PHE A 78 -31.22 9.74 7.78
N ILE A 79 -32.45 9.46 7.38
CA ILE A 79 -33.41 10.50 7.00
C ILE A 79 -33.66 11.44 8.18
N ASP A 80 -33.97 10.91 9.36
CA ASP A 80 -34.19 11.70 10.57
C ASP A 80 -32.99 12.62 10.90
N TYR A 81 -31.79 12.06 10.80
CA TYR A 81 -30.56 12.81 11.01
C TYR A 81 -30.40 13.97 10.03
N LEU A 82 -30.61 13.74 8.73
CA LEU A 82 -30.53 14.78 7.72
C LEU A 82 -31.55 15.90 7.95
N LEU A 83 -32.83 15.52 8.19
CA LEU A 83 -33.91 16.47 8.36
C LEU A 83 -33.80 17.32 9.64
N LYS A 84 -33.32 16.75 10.74
CA LYS A 84 -33.12 17.48 11.98
C LYS A 84 -31.92 18.43 11.96
N ASN A 85 -30.90 18.09 11.20
CA ASN A 85 -29.62 18.83 11.26
C ASN A 85 -29.34 19.71 10.03
N HIS A 86 -30.24 19.76 9.02
CA HIS A 86 -30.00 20.49 7.76
C HIS A 86 -29.74 22.00 7.96
N ASN A 87 -30.34 22.64 8.96
CA ASN A 87 -30.15 24.06 9.25
C ASN A 87 -28.98 24.33 10.19
N SER A 88 -28.55 23.36 10.99
CA SER A 88 -27.49 23.51 12.00
C SER A 88 -26.13 23.00 11.58
N ASN A 89 -26.07 22.13 10.56
CA ASN A 89 -24.84 21.55 10.05
C ASN A 89 -24.57 22.01 8.61
N PRO A 90 -23.53 22.84 8.37
CA PRO A 90 -23.19 23.35 7.03
C PRO A 90 -22.84 22.27 6.02
N GLU A 91 -22.28 21.13 6.47
CA GLU A 91 -21.96 19.99 5.59
C GLU A 91 -23.24 19.35 5.05
N ILE A 92 -24.23 19.14 5.91
CA ILE A 92 -25.55 18.58 5.51
C ILE A 92 -26.24 19.55 4.56
N LEU A 93 -26.29 20.83 4.90
CA LEU A 93 -26.92 21.85 4.04
C LEU A 93 -26.27 21.87 2.65
N THR A 94 -24.93 21.91 2.59
CA THR A 94 -24.17 21.88 1.33
C THR A 94 -24.43 20.59 0.55
N THR A 95 -24.49 19.47 1.24
CA THR A 95 -24.75 18.16 0.63
C THR A 95 -26.12 18.09 0.00
N LEU A 96 -27.20 18.48 0.73
CA LEU A 96 -28.57 18.48 0.24
C LEU A 96 -28.83 19.56 -0.83
N THR A 97 -28.07 20.65 -0.82
CA THR A 97 -28.11 21.68 -1.88
C THR A 97 -27.65 21.08 -3.23
N ASN A 98 -26.61 20.24 -3.22
CA ASN A 98 -25.93 19.79 -4.44
C ASN A 98 -26.28 18.36 -4.85
N ASN A 99 -26.90 17.56 -3.98
CA ASN A 99 -27.15 16.15 -4.21
C ASN A 99 -28.55 15.76 -3.79
N THR A 100 -28.99 14.61 -4.27
CA THR A 100 -30.26 13.98 -3.92
C THR A 100 -30.00 12.60 -3.29
N LEU A 101 -30.71 12.29 -2.23
CA LEU A 101 -30.81 10.95 -1.66
C LEU A 101 -32.12 10.32 -2.13
N TYR A 102 -32.02 9.18 -2.81
CA TYR A 102 -33.12 8.25 -3.06
C TYR A 102 -33.02 7.11 -2.06
N MET A 103 -33.95 7.04 -1.12
CA MET A 103 -33.95 6.11 0.00
C MET A 103 -35.11 5.12 -0.08
N ILE A 104 -34.79 3.84 -0.19
CA ILE A 104 -35.73 2.73 -0.08
C ILE A 104 -35.35 1.92 1.16
N PRO A 105 -35.92 2.21 2.34
CA PRO A 105 -35.50 1.53 3.57
C PRO A 105 -35.81 0.04 3.58
N CYS A 106 -36.92 -0.34 2.96
CA CYS A 106 -37.39 -1.74 2.89
C CYS A 106 -37.84 -2.10 1.47
N LEU A 107 -37.00 -2.80 0.73
CA LEU A 107 -37.30 -3.27 -0.63
C LEU A 107 -38.15 -4.55 -0.64
N ASN A 108 -38.17 -5.32 0.46
CA ASN A 108 -38.86 -6.58 0.63
C ASN A 108 -39.84 -6.52 1.83
N PRO A 109 -40.93 -5.72 1.73
CA PRO A 109 -41.82 -5.51 2.86
C PRO A 109 -42.58 -6.79 3.29
N ASP A 110 -42.94 -7.68 2.36
CA ASP A 110 -43.63 -8.93 2.67
C ASP A 110 -42.76 -9.89 3.46
N GLY A 111 -41.54 -10.12 2.97
CA GLY A 111 -40.58 -10.96 3.67
C GLY A 111 -40.17 -10.36 5.03
N PHE A 112 -39.99 -9.04 5.10
CA PHE A 112 -39.69 -8.34 6.34
C PHE A 112 -40.72 -8.55 7.42
N GLU A 113 -42.02 -8.30 7.13
CA GLU A 113 -43.11 -8.56 8.07
C GLU A 113 -43.22 -10.03 8.43
N TYR A 114 -43.11 -10.95 7.47
CA TYR A 114 -43.08 -12.37 7.75
C TYR A 114 -41.91 -12.75 8.70
N SER A 115 -40.71 -12.17 8.48
CA SER A 115 -39.56 -12.42 9.37
C SER A 115 -39.78 -11.89 10.78
N ARG A 116 -40.49 -10.78 10.94
CA ARG A 116 -40.81 -10.18 12.25
C ARG A 116 -41.88 -10.98 13.02
N LEU A 117 -42.91 -11.46 12.33
CA LEU A 117 -44.10 -12.03 12.96
C LEU A 117 -44.07 -13.56 13.07
N HIS A 118 -43.36 -14.25 12.16
CA HIS A 118 -43.46 -15.70 12.03
C HIS A 118 -42.12 -16.42 12.14
N PHE A 119 -41.12 -16.06 11.31
CA PHE A 119 -39.85 -16.78 11.29
C PHE A 119 -38.68 -15.80 11.09
N SER A 120 -38.05 -15.41 12.16
CA SER A 120 -37.01 -14.37 12.19
C SER A 120 -35.81 -14.61 11.25
N PHE A 121 -35.54 -15.83 10.85
CA PHE A 121 -34.45 -16.16 9.89
C PHE A 121 -34.94 -16.28 8.44
N TRP A 122 -36.17 -15.88 8.14
CA TRP A 122 -36.69 -15.82 6.76
C TRP A 122 -35.86 -14.83 5.94
N ARG A 123 -35.45 -15.25 4.72
CA ARG A 123 -34.56 -14.46 3.86
C ARG A 123 -35.26 -13.88 2.62
N LYS A 124 -36.10 -14.72 1.97
CA LYS A 124 -36.67 -14.48 0.65
C LYS A 124 -37.89 -13.52 0.70
N ASN A 125 -38.48 -13.16 -0.44
CA ASN A 125 -39.80 -12.55 -0.47
C ASN A 125 -40.90 -13.59 -0.12
N ARG A 126 -42.19 -13.27 -0.40
CA ARG A 126 -43.28 -14.16 -0.04
C ARG A 126 -44.00 -14.77 -1.24
N ARG A 127 -43.38 -14.78 -2.42
CA ARG A 127 -43.94 -15.43 -3.60
C ARG A 127 -44.34 -16.88 -3.30
N ASP A 128 -45.58 -17.27 -3.67
CA ASP A 128 -45.96 -18.69 -3.74
C ASP A 128 -45.35 -19.31 -5.03
N ASN A 129 -44.53 -20.34 -4.89
CA ASN A 129 -43.90 -21.02 -6.01
C ASN A 129 -44.81 -22.10 -6.66
N GLY A 130 -45.97 -22.39 -6.06
CA GLY A 130 -46.96 -23.36 -6.57
C GLY A 130 -46.61 -24.84 -6.32
N ASP A 131 -45.54 -25.09 -5.58
CA ASP A 131 -45.05 -26.44 -5.23
C ASP A 131 -44.99 -26.68 -3.70
N GLY A 132 -45.65 -25.82 -2.94
CA GLY A 132 -45.64 -25.83 -1.46
C GLY A 132 -44.49 -25.10 -0.86
N THR A 133 -43.55 -24.56 -1.67
CA THR A 133 -42.46 -23.70 -1.21
C THR A 133 -42.78 -22.23 -1.45
N PHE A 134 -42.11 -21.36 -0.66
CA PHE A 134 -42.32 -19.92 -0.75
C PHE A 134 -41.01 -19.18 -0.98
N GLY A 135 -41.11 -18.05 -1.71
CA GLY A 135 -40.15 -16.98 -1.81
C GLY A 135 -39.04 -17.17 -2.84
N VAL A 136 -38.59 -16.03 -3.30
CA VAL A 136 -37.43 -15.84 -4.18
C VAL A 136 -36.37 -14.97 -3.45
N ASP A 137 -35.12 -15.30 -3.57
CA ASP A 137 -34.01 -14.44 -3.14
C ASP A 137 -33.89 -13.27 -4.13
N LEU A 138 -34.40 -12.11 -3.73
CA LEU A 138 -34.40 -10.91 -4.57
C LEU A 138 -33.00 -10.51 -5.03
N ASN A 139 -31.97 -10.74 -4.22
CA ASN A 139 -30.58 -10.48 -4.61
C ASN A 139 -29.93 -11.63 -5.42
N ARG A 140 -30.78 -12.46 -6.05
CA ARG A 140 -30.43 -13.43 -7.08
C ARG A 140 -31.33 -13.28 -8.33
N ASN A 141 -32.24 -12.32 -8.29
CA ASN A 141 -33.28 -12.13 -9.31
C ASN A 141 -32.92 -11.08 -10.38
N PHE A 142 -31.70 -10.44 -10.30
CA PHE A 142 -31.22 -9.49 -11.31
C PHE A 142 -30.55 -10.20 -12.49
N PRO A 143 -30.41 -9.54 -13.68
CA PRO A 143 -30.02 -10.22 -14.91
C PRO A 143 -28.53 -10.62 -14.97
N ILE A 144 -27.63 -9.84 -14.33
CA ILE A 144 -26.20 -10.06 -14.50
C ILE A 144 -25.77 -11.37 -13.81
N GLY A 145 -25.30 -12.33 -14.62
CA GLY A 145 -24.90 -13.65 -14.14
C GLY A 145 -26.05 -14.51 -13.61
N PHE A 146 -27.29 -14.20 -13.93
CA PHE A 146 -28.45 -14.97 -13.49
C PHE A 146 -28.30 -16.47 -13.76
N ARG A 147 -28.68 -17.28 -12.78
CA ARG A 147 -28.68 -18.75 -12.90
C ARG A 147 -30.07 -19.30 -12.58
N LYS A 148 -30.65 -19.91 -13.57
CA LYS A 148 -31.90 -20.65 -13.36
C LYS A 148 -31.62 -21.91 -12.54
N THR A 149 -32.36 -22.12 -11.46
CA THR A 149 -32.30 -23.31 -10.61
C THR A 149 -33.68 -23.87 -10.44
N THR A 150 -33.77 -25.17 -10.21
CA THR A 150 -35.07 -25.86 -9.99
C THR A 150 -35.41 -26.06 -8.52
N ASN A 151 -34.43 -25.82 -7.61
CA ASN A 151 -34.64 -25.95 -6.17
C ASN A 151 -35.26 -24.69 -5.60
N THR A 152 -36.57 -24.62 -5.62
CA THR A 152 -37.41 -23.52 -5.11
C THR A 152 -37.32 -23.37 -3.57
N ALA A 153 -37.03 -24.46 -2.84
CA ALA A 153 -36.82 -24.42 -1.39
C ALA A 153 -35.51 -23.76 -0.96
N SER A 154 -34.53 -23.63 -1.86
CA SER A 154 -33.24 -23.02 -1.57
C SER A 154 -33.39 -21.58 -1.10
N ASN A 155 -32.61 -21.20 -0.08
CA ASN A 155 -32.50 -19.81 0.39
C ASN A 155 -31.89 -18.84 -0.64
N VAL A 156 -31.29 -19.36 -1.70
CA VAL A 156 -30.69 -18.61 -2.81
C VAL A 156 -31.40 -18.86 -4.15
N TYR A 157 -32.66 -19.31 -4.11
CA TYR A 157 -33.49 -19.46 -5.31
C TYR A 157 -33.77 -18.11 -5.95
N GLY A 158 -33.29 -17.91 -7.18
CA GLY A 158 -33.35 -16.62 -7.89
C GLY A 158 -34.61 -16.38 -8.72
N GLY A 159 -35.63 -17.26 -8.62
CA GLY A 159 -36.86 -17.15 -9.42
C GLY A 159 -36.73 -17.84 -10.79
N THR A 160 -37.80 -17.73 -11.58
CA THR A 160 -37.93 -18.41 -12.88
C THR A 160 -37.15 -17.71 -14.02
N LYS A 161 -37.00 -16.41 -13.94
CA LYS A 161 -36.27 -15.55 -14.90
C LYS A 161 -35.76 -14.29 -14.19
N PRO A 162 -34.82 -13.55 -14.78
CA PRO A 162 -34.45 -12.22 -14.26
C PRO A 162 -35.69 -11.34 -14.14
N PHE A 163 -35.74 -10.56 -13.04
CA PHE A 163 -36.88 -9.69 -12.76
C PHE A 163 -38.25 -10.40 -12.78
N SER A 164 -38.29 -11.63 -12.28
CA SER A 164 -39.58 -12.32 -12.10
C SER A 164 -40.42 -11.71 -10.97
N GLU A 165 -39.77 -11.03 -10.02
CA GLU A 165 -40.38 -10.51 -8.82
C GLU A 165 -40.78 -9.03 -8.98
N PRO A 166 -42.00 -8.64 -8.52
CA PRO A 166 -42.46 -7.26 -8.62
C PRO A 166 -41.55 -6.27 -7.88
N GLU A 167 -40.93 -6.69 -6.77
CA GLU A 167 -39.98 -5.87 -6.01
C GLU A 167 -38.73 -5.53 -6.85
N THR A 168 -38.19 -6.49 -7.58
CA THR A 168 -37.04 -6.26 -8.46
C THR A 168 -37.40 -5.53 -9.75
N GLN A 169 -38.64 -5.66 -10.22
CA GLN A 169 -39.17 -4.85 -11.33
C GLN A 169 -39.31 -3.39 -10.92
N ALA A 170 -39.84 -3.10 -9.74
CA ALA A 170 -40.01 -1.75 -9.23
C ALA A 170 -38.67 -1.00 -9.15
N ILE A 171 -37.63 -1.62 -8.60
CA ILE A 171 -36.29 -0.98 -8.52
C ILE A 171 -35.62 -0.88 -9.90
N ARG A 172 -35.82 -1.85 -10.82
CA ARG A 172 -35.36 -1.75 -12.20
C ARG A 172 -35.92 -0.53 -12.89
N ASP A 173 -37.26 -0.40 -12.88
CA ASP A 173 -37.98 0.66 -13.59
C ASP A 173 -37.61 2.05 -13.00
N PHE A 174 -37.41 2.11 -11.69
CA PHE A 174 -36.94 3.30 -11.02
C PHE A 174 -35.54 3.71 -11.48
N VAL A 175 -34.56 2.78 -11.44
CA VAL A 175 -33.17 3.04 -11.85
C VAL A 175 -33.07 3.38 -13.34
N GLU A 176 -33.84 2.71 -14.21
CA GLU A 176 -33.79 2.97 -15.65
C GLU A 176 -34.43 4.32 -16.04
N SER A 177 -35.30 4.87 -15.18
CA SER A 177 -35.92 6.19 -15.38
C SER A 177 -35.17 7.37 -14.72
N HIS A 178 -34.08 7.12 -13.97
CA HIS A 178 -33.35 8.13 -13.22
C HIS A 178 -31.83 8.14 -13.55
N GLU A 179 -31.48 8.82 -14.65
CA GLU A 179 -30.07 8.93 -15.10
C GLU A 179 -29.15 9.70 -14.13
N ASN A 180 -29.71 10.41 -13.15
CA ASN A 180 -28.98 11.21 -12.18
C ASN A 180 -28.37 10.37 -11.04
N ILE A 181 -28.67 9.08 -10.94
CA ILE A 181 -28.09 8.19 -9.94
C ILE A 181 -26.62 7.88 -10.31
N THR A 182 -25.69 8.24 -9.44
CA THR A 182 -24.25 8.04 -9.65
C THR A 182 -23.63 7.03 -8.70
N ILE A 183 -24.23 6.85 -7.52
CA ILE A 183 -23.82 5.88 -6.49
C ILE A 183 -25.05 5.07 -6.05
N ALA A 184 -24.87 3.76 -5.84
CA ALA A 184 -25.90 2.88 -5.27
C ALA A 184 -25.29 2.03 -4.12
N LEU A 185 -25.89 2.13 -2.95
CA LEU A 185 -25.49 1.40 -1.74
C LEU A 185 -26.61 0.45 -1.34
N ASP A 186 -26.32 -0.85 -1.39
CA ASP A 186 -27.27 -1.91 -1.00
C ASP A 186 -26.89 -2.43 0.40
N TYR A 187 -27.67 -2.04 1.42
CA TYR A 187 -27.36 -2.31 2.81
C TYR A 187 -27.94 -3.64 3.28
N HIS A 188 -27.02 -4.48 3.75
CA HIS A 188 -27.25 -5.84 4.22
C HIS A 188 -26.76 -6.03 5.66
N SER A 189 -27.03 -7.16 6.24
CA SER A 189 -26.38 -7.69 7.43
C SER A 189 -26.21 -9.21 7.29
N GLN A 190 -25.09 -9.76 7.70
CA GLN A 190 -24.07 -9.25 8.61
C GLN A 190 -22.68 -9.30 7.99
N GLY A 191 -21.72 -8.46 8.55
CA GLY A 191 -20.36 -8.74 8.16
C GLY A 191 -19.30 -7.67 8.37
N ASN A 192 -19.62 -6.41 8.55
CA ASN A 192 -18.66 -5.32 8.58
C ASN A 192 -17.72 -5.34 7.36
N VAL A 193 -18.33 -5.37 6.17
CA VAL A 193 -17.56 -5.46 4.91
C VAL A 193 -18.32 -4.80 3.76
N PHE A 194 -17.57 -4.15 2.87
CA PHE A 194 -18.00 -3.71 1.57
C PHE A 194 -17.75 -4.80 0.53
N PHE A 195 -18.74 -5.06 -0.33
CA PHE A 195 -18.61 -5.90 -1.49
C PHE A 195 -18.83 -5.06 -2.75
N PRO A 196 -17.81 -4.35 -3.24
CA PRO A 196 -17.93 -3.53 -4.43
C PRO A 196 -18.26 -4.38 -5.66
N ALA A 197 -19.06 -3.84 -6.58
CA ALA A 197 -19.27 -4.44 -7.88
C ALA A 197 -17.97 -4.45 -8.67
N HIS A 198 -17.53 -5.64 -9.11
CA HIS A 198 -16.21 -5.75 -9.73
C HIS A 198 -16.10 -6.86 -10.76
N LYS A 199 -17.14 -7.67 -10.86
CA LYS A 199 -17.08 -8.90 -11.64
C LYS A 199 -17.80 -8.79 -12.96
N PHE A 200 -18.39 -7.66 -13.19
CA PHE A 200 -18.99 -7.34 -14.47
C PHE A 200 -17.95 -7.37 -15.58
N ASN A 201 -16.78 -6.81 -15.27
CA ASN A 201 -15.57 -7.01 -16.03
C ASN A 201 -14.54 -7.68 -15.11
N HIS A 202 -14.20 -8.93 -15.34
CA HIS A 202 -13.13 -9.65 -14.64
C HIS A 202 -11.77 -8.96 -14.70
N GLU A 203 -11.71 -7.86 -15.38
CA GLU A 203 -10.58 -7.12 -15.83
C GLU A 203 -10.39 -5.80 -15.12
N GLN A 204 -11.41 -5.34 -14.42
CA GLN A 204 -11.21 -4.20 -13.53
C GLN A 204 -10.39 -4.67 -12.35
N GLU A 205 -9.16 -4.24 -12.35
CA GLU A 205 -8.35 -4.29 -11.16
C GLU A 205 -9.07 -3.47 -10.11
N LEU A 206 -9.49 -4.14 -9.04
CA LEU A 206 -10.20 -3.48 -7.95
C LEU A 206 -9.34 -2.43 -7.28
N GLU A 207 -8.02 -2.56 -7.39
CA GLU A 207 -7.08 -1.61 -6.87
C GLU A 207 -7.02 -0.34 -7.71
N GLY A 208 -7.33 0.80 -7.08
CA GLY A 208 -7.28 2.12 -7.72
C GLY A 208 -8.51 2.49 -8.54
N THR A 209 -9.63 1.76 -8.41
CA THR A 209 -10.92 2.18 -8.97
C THR A 209 -11.63 3.19 -8.08
N ASP A 210 -12.51 4.00 -8.67
CA ASP A 210 -13.35 4.96 -7.93
C ASP A 210 -14.18 4.27 -6.85
N LEU A 211 -14.71 3.08 -7.15
CA LEU A 211 -15.53 2.31 -6.23
C LEU A 211 -14.75 1.86 -4.98
N ASN A 212 -13.49 1.45 -5.16
CA ASN A 212 -12.66 1.08 -4.03
C ASN A 212 -12.24 2.29 -3.20
N THR A 213 -11.99 3.41 -3.83
CA THR A 213 -11.69 4.69 -3.14
C THR A 213 -12.91 5.17 -2.35
N LEU A 214 -14.12 5.06 -2.92
CA LEU A 214 -15.36 5.35 -2.22
C LEU A 214 -15.52 4.47 -0.96
N CYS A 215 -15.38 3.15 -1.10
CA CYS A 215 -15.50 2.22 0.02
C CYS A 215 -14.42 2.47 1.10
N ALA A 216 -13.19 2.79 0.71
CA ALA A 216 -12.10 3.07 1.64
C ALA A 216 -12.37 4.33 2.48
N ASN A 217 -12.89 5.38 1.85
CA ASN A 217 -13.23 6.62 2.56
C ASN A 217 -14.51 6.47 3.40
N MET A 218 -15.53 5.73 2.95
CA MET A 218 -16.65 5.35 3.82
C MET A 218 -16.17 4.61 5.07
N ASN A 219 -15.25 3.64 4.90
CA ASN A 219 -14.63 2.92 6.01
C ASN A 219 -13.84 3.83 6.96
N TYR A 220 -13.16 4.84 6.43
CA TYR A 220 -12.49 5.85 7.25
C TYR A 220 -13.47 6.60 8.17
N HIS A 221 -14.64 7.00 7.65
CA HIS A 221 -15.69 7.66 8.45
C HIS A 221 -16.28 6.73 9.51
N ILE A 222 -16.54 5.46 9.18
CA ILE A 222 -16.96 4.44 10.15
C ILE A 222 -15.93 4.28 11.27
N ASN A 223 -14.65 4.15 10.90
CA ASN A 223 -13.56 3.94 11.85
C ASN A 223 -13.38 5.11 12.85
N LYS A 224 -13.65 6.34 12.41
CA LYS A 224 -13.61 7.51 13.29
C LYS A 224 -14.61 7.46 14.43
N VAL A 225 -15.76 6.81 14.25
CA VAL A 225 -16.83 6.77 15.26
C VAL A 225 -16.60 5.66 16.27
N THR A 226 -16.34 4.43 15.80
CA THR A 226 -16.31 3.24 16.67
C THR A 226 -14.94 2.57 16.74
N GLY A 227 -13.95 3.03 15.96
CA GLY A 227 -12.67 2.34 15.78
C GLY A 227 -12.77 1.07 14.91
N ARG A 228 -13.97 0.68 14.48
CA ARG A 228 -14.23 -0.51 13.66
C ARG A 228 -13.75 -0.28 12.22
N LYS A 229 -13.19 -1.32 11.62
CA LYS A 229 -12.80 -1.32 10.21
C LYS A 229 -13.62 -2.31 9.42
N TYR A 230 -14.38 -1.81 8.45
CA TYR A 230 -15.06 -2.68 7.49
C TYR A 230 -14.06 -3.20 6.46
N GLY A 231 -14.15 -4.48 6.16
CA GLY A 231 -13.40 -5.08 5.06
C GLY A 231 -13.86 -4.55 3.72
N ILE A 232 -12.93 -4.45 2.76
CA ILE A 232 -13.28 -4.28 1.35
C ILE A 232 -12.98 -5.61 0.68
N ASN A 233 -14.02 -6.36 0.31
CA ASN A 233 -13.84 -7.69 -0.27
C ASN A 233 -13.46 -7.57 -1.74
N ARG A 234 -12.16 -7.67 -2.00
CA ARG A 234 -11.58 -7.72 -3.35
C ARG A 234 -11.58 -9.12 -3.93
N GLY A 235 -11.97 -10.11 -3.12
CA GLY A 235 -11.96 -11.51 -3.47
C GLY A 235 -10.55 -12.10 -3.56
N LYS A 236 -10.45 -13.40 -3.31
CA LYS A 236 -9.27 -14.20 -3.66
C LYS A 236 -9.51 -14.82 -5.04
N PRO A 237 -8.54 -14.80 -5.95
CA PRO A 237 -8.67 -15.51 -7.23
C PRO A 237 -8.83 -17.02 -7.04
N PRO A 238 -9.57 -17.69 -7.91
CA PRO A 238 -10.51 -17.12 -8.88
C PRO A 238 -11.78 -16.63 -8.20
N THR A 239 -12.11 -15.34 -8.36
CA THR A 239 -13.34 -14.80 -7.79
C THR A 239 -14.53 -15.23 -8.63
N LYS A 240 -15.60 -15.67 -7.97
CA LYS A 240 -16.84 -16.04 -8.64
C LYS A 240 -17.83 -14.90 -8.59
N LEU A 241 -18.45 -14.61 -9.75
CA LEU A 241 -19.57 -13.69 -9.84
C LEU A 241 -20.69 -14.13 -8.90
N ILE A 242 -21.22 -13.20 -8.10
CA ILE A 242 -22.46 -13.44 -7.37
C ILE A 242 -23.60 -13.35 -8.39
N SER A 243 -24.26 -14.47 -8.64
CA SER A 243 -25.29 -14.60 -9.63
C SER A 243 -26.50 -13.73 -9.28
N GLY A 244 -26.98 -12.91 -10.23
CA GLY A 244 -28.21 -12.16 -10.12
C GLY A 244 -28.24 -11.11 -8.99
N SER A 245 -27.13 -10.48 -8.67
CA SER A 245 -27.03 -9.45 -7.63
C SER A 245 -27.43 -8.07 -8.16
N GLY A 246 -28.16 -7.29 -7.34
CA GLY A 246 -28.54 -5.90 -7.65
C GLY A 246 -27.36 -4.99 -7.91
N ARG A 247 -26.29 -5.08 -7.12
CA ARG A 247 -25.09 -4.25 -7.29
C ARG A 247 -24.47 -4.40 -8.69
N GLU A 248 -24.43 -5.61 -9.25
CA GLU A 248 -23.88 -5.83 -10.59
C GLU A 248 -24.79 -5.23 -11.67
N PHE A 249 -26.10 -5.22 -11.44
CA PHE A 249 -27.07 -4.55 -12.30
C PHE A 249 -26.85 -3.03 -12.28
N TYR A 250 -26.78 -2.40 -11.11
CA TYR A 250 -26.52 -0.95 -11.01
C TYR A 250 -25.20 -0.57 -11.67
N TYR A 251 -24.15 -1.35 -11.42
CA TYR A 251 -22.85 -1.11 -12.04
C TYR A 251 -22.88 -1.23 -13.58
N SER A 252 -23.69 -2.14 -14.12
CA SER A 252 -23.89 -2.26 -15.57
C SER A 252 -24.54 -1.03 -16.22
N LYS A 253 -25.20 -0.19 -15.39
CA LYS A 253 -25.81 1.09 -15.80
C LYS A 253 -24.85 2.29 -15.63
N GLY A 254 -23.60 2.04 -15.25
CA GLY A 254 -22.61 3.10 -15.01
C GLY A 254 -22.68 3.72 -13.60
N ILE A 255 -23.43 3.12 -12.69
CA ILE A 255 -23.59 3.57 -11.31
C ILE A 255 -22.54 2.87 -10.43
N LEU A 256 -21.81 3.61 -9.62
CA LEU A 256 -20.88 3.03 -8.64
C LEU A 256 -21.66 2.29 -7.56
N ALA A 257 -21.60 0.96 -7.56
CA ALA A 257 -22.45 0.13 -6.71
C ALA A 257 -21.66 -0.78 -5.76
N THR A 258 -22.07 -0.84 -4.50
CA THR A 258 -21.53 -1.75 -3.49
C THR A 258 -22.60 -2.28 -2.58
N VAL A 259 -22.45 -3.54 -2.14
CA VAL A 259 -23.17 -4.07 -0.99
C VAL A 259 -22.39 -3.70 0.27
N VAL A 260 -23.08 -3.22 1.28
CA VAL A 260 -22.53 -2.90 2.60
C VAL A 260 -23.14 -3.86 3.62
N GLU A 261 -22.34 -4.80 4.10
CA GLU A 261 -22.74 -5.74 5.17
C GLU A 261 -22.45 -5.13 6.54
N VAL A 262 -23.49 -4.78 7.28
CA VAL A 262 -23.38 -4.07 8.56
C VAL A 262 -23.55 -5.02 9.73
N GLY A 263 -22.83 -4.76 10.82
CA GLY A 263 -23.00 -5.45 12.08
C GLY A 263 -22.51 -6.90 12.09
N THR A 264 -22.72 -7.57 13.20
CA THR A 264 -22.24 -8.93 13.46
C THR A 264 -23.32 -9.99 13.45
N ARG A 265 -24.58 -9.60 13.34
CA ARG A 265 -25.78 -10.47 13.28
C ARG A 265 -26.79 -9.92 12.29
N ASN A 266 -27.61 -10.81 11.72
CA ASN A 266 -28.72 -10.41 10.84
C ASN A 266 -29.73 -9.51 11.57
N ILE A 267 -30.01 -9.84 12.84
CA ILE A 267 -30.84 -9.05 13.74
C ILE A 267 -30.01 -8.78 14.99
N PRO A 268 -29.26 -7.67 15.03
CA PRO A 268 -28.48 -7.30 16.21
C PRO A 268 -29.37 -6.86 17.36
N ASP A 269 -28.82 -6.87 18.58
CA ASP A 269 -29.48 -6.26 19.74
C ASP A 269 -29.71 -4.78 19.47
N TYR A 270 -30.96 -4.32 19.70
CA TYR A 270 -31.36 -2.97 19.34
C TYR A 270 -30.60 -1.89 20.11
N MET A 271 -30.45 -2.08 21.41
CA MET A 271 -29.88 -1.06 22.31
C MET A 271 -28.36 -0.94 22.22
N GLN A 272 -27.67 -2.03 21.86
CA GLN A 272 -26.20 -2.08 21.84
C GLN A 272 -25.68 -2.05 20.40
N ASN A 273 -25.93 -3.07 19.66
CA ASN A 273 -25.26 -3.29 18.36
C ASN A 273 -25.94 -2.57 17.20
N MET A 274 -27.26 -2.40 17.24
CA MET A 274 -27.98 -1.70 16.17
C MET A 274 -27.65 -0.20 16.23
N LYS A 275 -27.78 0.41 17.41
CA LYS A 275 -27.47 1.84 17.59
C LYS A 275 -26.03 2.16 17.20
N GLU A 276 -25.06 1.39 17.63
CA GLU A 276 -23.65 1.54 17.29
C GLU A 276 -23.43 1.45 15.76
N SER A 277 -24.11 0.48 15.11
CA SER A 277 -24.05 0.32 13.66
C SER A 277 -24.67 1.48 12.90
N VAL A 278 -25.73 2.09 13.43
CA VAL A 278 -26.32 3.32 12.88
C VAL A 278 -25.37 4.49 13.04
N ASP A 279 -24.89 4.72 14.27
CA ASP A 279 -24.01 5.85 14.59
C ASP A 279 -22.73 5.86 13.72
N GLU A 280 -22.14 4.70 13.45
CA GLU A 280 -20.94 4.61 12.61
C GLU A 280 -21.23 4.74 11.09
N ASN A 281 -22.40 4.34 10.62
CA ASN A 281 -22.73 4.40 9.19
C ASN A 281 -23.30 5.75 8.74
N ILE A 282 -23.89 6.56 9.63
CA ILE A 282 -24.41 7.90 9.30
C ILE A 282 -23.35 8.79 8.65
N PRO A 283 -22.15 9.02 9.22
CA PRO A 283 -21.14 9.86 8.57
C PRO A 283 -20.60 9.24 7.28
N ALA A 284 -20.55 7.91 7.16
CA ALA A 284 -20.17 7.25 5.93
C ALA A 284 -21.21 7.44 4.80
N LEU A 285 -22.48 7.42 5.14
CA LEU A 285 -23.59 7.72 4.21
C LEU A 285 -23.59 9.20 3.79
N LEU A 286 -23.34 10.11 4.72
CA LEU A 286 -23.22 11.54 4.42
C LEU A 286 -22.06 11.81 3.46
N TYR A 287 -20.90 11.20 3.71
CA TYR A 287 -19.77 11.25 2.80
C TYR A 287 -20.13 10.73 1.40
N ALA A 288 -20.72 9.55 1.30
CA ALA A 288 -21.12 8.95 0.01
C ALA A 288 -22.16 9.81 -0.74
N LEU A 289 -23.11 10.40 -0.02
CA LEU A 289 -24.07 11.33 -0.59
C LEU A 289 -23.39 12.59 -1.16
N GLY A 290 -22.44 13.15 -0.43
CA GLY A 290 -21.62 14.29 -0.89
C GLY A 290 -20.77 13.98 -2.12
N GLU A 291 -20.23 12.76 -2.21
CA GLU A 291 -19.43 12.30 -3.35
C GLU A 291 -20.24 12.08 -4.64
N SER A 292 -21.56 11.92 -4.56
CA SER A 292 -22.44 11.66 -5.73
C SER A 292 -22.23 12.65 -6.86
N ARG A 293 -22.05 13.94 -6.55
CA ARG A 293 -21.84 15.00 -7.55
C ARG A 293 -20.51 14.87 -8.30
N ASN A 294 -19.51 14.27 -7.66
CA ASN A 294 -18.16 14.13 -8.22
C ASN A 294 -18.08 13.05 -9.31
N TYR A 295 -19.10 12.23 -9.45
CA TYR A 295 -19.26 11.21 -10.50
C TYR A 295 -20.31 11.60 -11.55
N SER A 296 -20.84 12.81 -11.49
CA SER A 296 -21.80 13.33 -12.47
C SER A 296 -21.14 13.80 -13.76
N LYS A 297 -21.95 13.98 -14.80
CA LYS A 297 -21.49 14.54 -16.10
C LYS A 297 -20.91 15.96 -15.98
N ASN A 298 -21.24 16.67 -14.91
CA ASN A 298 -20.80 18.05 -14.65
C ASN A 298 -19.51 18.13 -13.82
N ALA A 299 -18.99 17.00 -13.36
CA ALA A 299 -17.73 16.96 -12.61
C ALA A 299 -16.53 17.40 -13.48
N PRO A 300 -15.50 18.01 -12.89
CA PRO A 300 -14.26 18.28 -13.61
C PRO A 300 -13.72 17.01 -14.27
N PRO A 301 -13.08 17.11 -15.44
CA PRO A 301 -12.45 15.95 -16.09
C PRO A 301 -11.44 15.29 -15.18
N ARG A 302 -11.30 13.96 -15.30
CA ARG A 302 -10.27 13.19 -14.63
C ARG A 302 -8.89 13.64 -15.09
N VAL A 303 -7.94 13.74 -14.15
CA VAL A 303 -6.52 13.97 -14.44
C VAL A 303 -5.99 12.81 -15.29
N LYS A 304 -5.23 13.13 -16.34
CA LYS A 304 -4.63 12.17 -17.26
C LYS A 304 -3.13 12.08 -17.05
N ASP A 305 -2.55 10.98 -17.49
CA ASP A 305 -1.11 10.72 -17.47
C ASP A 305 -0.43 11.07 -16.15
N PHE A 306 -1.06 10.68 -15.04
CA PHE A 306 -0.49 10.85 -13.70
C PHE A 306 0.62 9.84 -13.50
N HIS A 307 1.86 10.31 -13.33
CA HIS A 307 3.05 9.46 -13.24
C HIS A 307 4.17 10.07 -12.39
N LEU A 308 5.15 9.25 -12.05
CA LEU A 308 6.43 9.67 -11.45
C LEU A 308 7.38 10.10 -12.56
N SER A 309 7.84 11.34 -12.53
CA SER A 309 8.86 11.84 -13.47
C SER A 309 10.29 11.57 -12.95
N MET A 310 10.51 11.74 -11.65
CA MET A 310 11.79 11.44 -10.96
C MET A 310 11.53 10.99 -9.52
N TYR A 311 12.47 10.22 -8.95
CA TYR A 311 12.44 9.86 -7.53
C TYR A 311 13.83 9.41 -7.05
N ASP A 312 14.06 9.57 -5.75
CA ASP A 312 15.27 9.12 -5.05
C ASP A 312 14.91 8.38 -3.73
N SER A 313 15.81 8.36 -2.76
CA SER A 313 15.58 7.72 -1.45
C SER A 313 14.64 8.51 -0.52
N SER A 314 14.44 9.79 -0.78
CA SER A 314 13.76 10.71 0.13
C SER A 314 12.77 11.64 -0.52
N SER A 315 12.70 11.68 -1.86
CA SER A 315 11.81 12.58 -2.61
C SER A 315 11.29 11.96 -3.91
N CYS A 316 10.22 12.54 -4.44
CA CYS A 316 9.77 12.24 -5.79
C CYS A 316 9.09 13.45 -6.44
N TYR A 317 9.08 13.43 -7.78
CA TYR A 317 8.32 14.36 -8.60
C TYR A 317 7.18 13.63 -9.27
N LEU A 318 5.98 14.16 -9.11
CA LEU A 318 4.75 13.72 -9.74
C LEU A 318 4.39 14.69 -10.84
N SER A 319 4.00 14.18 -12.00
CA SER A 319 3.59 14.98 -13.14
C SER A 319 2.30 14.43 -13.74
N TRP A 320 1.52 15.30 -14.40
CA TRP A 320 0.26 14.90 -15.02
C TRP A 320 -0.18 15.86 -16.14
N GLU A 321 -1.14 15.38 -16.93
CA GLU A 321 -1.81 16.16 -17.94
C GLU A 321 -3.22 16.53 -17.51
N TYR A 322 -3.64 17.74 -17.91
CA TYR A 322 -4.99 18.23 -17.71
C TYR A 322 -5.38 19.18 -18.84
N PRO A 323 -6.64 19.19 -19.34
CA PRO A 323 -7.07 20.07 -20.42
C PRO A 323 -6.82 21.55 -20.12
N GLU A 324 -6.22 22.29 -21.05
CA GLU A 324 -5.89 23.72 -20.88
C GLU A 324 -7.09 24.63 -20.64
N GLN A 325 -8.24 24.25 -21.16
CA GLN A 325 -9.47 25.02 -21.07
C GLN A 325 -10.01 25.15 -19.63
N ASN A 326 -9.48 24.36 -18.68
CA ASN A 326 -9.92 24.36 -17.28
C ASN A 326 -8.94 25.07 -16.33
N ARG A 327 -8.65 26.35 -16.58
CA ARG A 327 -7.81 27.18 -15.68
C ARG A 327 -8.42 27.44 -14.29
N LYS A 328 -9.68 27.07 -14.09
CA LYS A 328 -10.43 27.29 -12.83
C LYS A 328 -10.34 26.11 -11.87
N VAL A 329 -9.33 25.27 -11.99
CA VAL A 329 -9.11 24.13 -11.11
C VAL A 329 -7.82 24.26 -10.31
N TYR A 330 -7.77 23.55 -9.20
CA TYR A 330 -6.56 23.17 -8.50
C TYR A 330 -6.55 21.64 -8.34
N PHE A 331 -5.42 21.07 -7.92
CA PHE A 331 -5.27 19.65 -7.75
C PHE A 331 -5.03 19.32 -6.28
N GLU A 332 -5.70 18.32 -5.78
CA GLU A 332 -5.46 17.70 -4.47
C GLU A 332 -4.63 16.45 -4.66
N ILE A 333 -3.49 16.35 -3.99
CA ILE A 333 -2.57 15.23 -4.03
C ILE A 333 -2.61 14.52 -2.68
N TYR A 334 -2.80 13.20 -2.70
CA TYR A 334 -2.90 12.36 -1.52
C TYR A 334 -1.83 11.28 -1.55
N ARG A 335 -1.30 10.93 -0.37
CA ARG A 335 -0.28 9.89 -0.20
C ARG A 335 -0.68 8.90 0.89
N ASN A 336 -0.55 7.61 0.61
CA ASN A 336 -0.72 6.54 1.57
C ASN A 336 0.52 5.64 1.61
N ARG A 337 0.87 5.11 2.78
CA ARG A 337 1.94 4.10 2.93
C ARG A 337 1.46 2.67 2.65
N ASN A 338 0.18 2.47 2.53
CA ASN A 338 -0.41 1.18 2.23
C ASN A 338 -1.48 1.35 1.15
N ASN A 339 -1.87 0.24 0.55
CA ASN A 339 -2.86 0.23 -0.53
C ASN A 339 -4.31 0.35 -0.04
N LYS A 340 -4.57 1.21 0.95
CA LYS A 340 -5.92 1.40 1.51
C LYS A 340 -6.82 2.29 0.67
N MET A 341 -6.26 3.12 -0.20
CA MET A 341 -7.00 4.07 -1.06
C MET A 341 -7.80 5.13 -0.29
N GLU A 342 -7.37 5.43 0.93
CA GLU A 342 -7.97 6.50 1.73
C GLU A 342 -7.47 7.87 1.22
N CYS A 343 -8.39 8.73 0.81
CA CYS A 343 -8.12 10.08 0.31
C CYS A 343 -8.93 11.09 1.13
N ASN A 344 -8.40 11.49 2.25
CA ASN A 344 -9.00 12.38 3.25
C ASN A 344 -7.95 13.36 3.78
N ASP A 345 -8.33 14.22 4.72
CA ASP A 345 -7.45 15.26 5.25
C ASP A 345 -6.14 14.72 5.84
N SER A 346 -6.14 13.50 6.39
CA SER A 346 -4.93 12.90 6.96
C SER A 346 -3.96 12.37 5.91
N SER A 347 -4.42 12.12 4.69
CA SER A 347 -3.61 11.65 3.56
C SER A 347 -3.33 12.75 2.51
N LEU A 348 -3.98 13.92 2.63
CA LEU A 348 -3.73 15.08 1.77
C LEU A 348 -2.35 15.65 2.08
N ILE A 349 -1.45 15.61 1.09
CA ILE A 349 -0.07 16.10 1.23
C ILE A 349 0.17 17.44 0.53
N GLY A 350 -0.71 17.84 -0.37
CA GLY A 350 -0.56 19.11 -1.05
C GLY A 350 -1.73 19.49 -1.96
N VAL A 351 -1.78 20.79 -2.22
CA VAL A 351 -2.71 21.43 -3.14
C VAL A 351 -1.91 22.32 -4.08
N THR A 352 -2.09 22.18 -5.39
CA THR A 352 -1.36 22.98 -6.38
C THR A 352 -2.22 23.34 -7.59
N CYS A 353 -1.89 24.44 -8.24
CA CYS A 353 -2.43 24.79 -9.57
C CYS A 353 -1.48 24.36 -10.72
N ASN A 354 -0.26 23.94 -10.38
CA ASN A 354 0.72 23.45 -11.35
C ASN A 354 0.35 22.03 -11.81
N ARG A 355 1.03 21.55 -12.85
CA ARG A 355 0.87 20.18 -13.38
C ARG A 355 1.98 19.24 -12.92
N GLU A 356 2.64 19.64 -11.86
CA GLU A 356 3.68 18.89 -11.19
C GLU A 356 3.63 19.14 -9.68
N PHE A 357 4.12 18.20 -8.92
CA PHE A 357 4.21 18.29 -7.47
C PHE A 357 5.45 17.54 -6.98
N ARG A 358 6.21 18.17 -6.08
CA ARG A 358 7.35 17.55 -5.41
C ARG A 358 6.94 17.11 -4.02
N ASP A 359 7.15 15.84 -3.72
CA ASP A 359 6.98 15.26 -2.38
C ASP A 359 8.34 14.95 -1.77
N GLU A 360 8.56 15.38 -0.54
CA GLU A 360 9.83 15.31 0.19
C GLU A 360 9.67 14.58 1.52
N ASN A 361 10.79 14.27 2.18
CA ASN A 361 10.84 13.59 3.47
C ASN A 361 10.20 12.19 3.43
N LEU A 362 10.43 11.48 2.35
CA LEU A 362 10.07 10.09 2.22
C LEU A 362 11.11 9.20 2.92
N ASP A 363 10.65 8.07 3.44
CA ASP A 363 11.57 7.07 3.99
C ASP A 363 12.15 6.20 2.87
N SER A 364 13.43 5.86 2.97
CA SER A 364 14.15 5.04 2.00
C SER A 364 13.61 3.61 1.95
N GLY A 365 13.48 3.04 0.75
CA GLY A 365 13.03 1.67 0.52
C GLY A 365 11.56 1.41 0.86
N GLU A 366 10.77 2.45 1.12
CA GLU A 366 9.36 2.35 1.49
C GLU A 366 8.42 2.47 0.28
N MET A 367 7.25 1.86 0.41
CA MET A 367 6.21 1.90 -0.62
C MET A 367 5.21 3.02 -0.33
N TYR A 368 4.97 3.86 -1.32
CA TYR A 368 3.99 4.93 -1.29
C TYR A 368 2.99 4.79 -2.42
N PHE A 369 1.77 5.25 -2.17
CA PHE A 369 0.65 5.25 -3.11
C PHE A 369 0.10 6.65 -3.22
N TYR A 370 0.14 7.21 -4.43
CA TYR A 370 -0.32 8.57 -4.72
C TYR A 370 -1.63 8.55 -5.46
N TYR A 371 -2.48 9.49 -5.11
CA TYR A 371 -3.77 9.74 -5.74
C TYR A 371 -3.89 11.22 -6.03
N ILE A 372 -4.56 11.56 -7.11
CA ILE A 372 -4.78 12.94 -7.52
C ILE A 372 -6.19 13.12 -8.06
N ARG A 373 -6.77 14.26 -7.78
CA ARG A 373 -8.01 14.73 -8.40
C ARG A 373 -7.98 16.24 -8.63
N ALA A 374 -8.70 16.70 -9.64
CA ALA A 374 -8.93 18.11 -9.90
C ALA A 374 -10.13 18.62 -9.10
N VAL A 375 -10.08 19.86 -8.64
CA VAL A 375 -11.15 20.52 -7.88
C VAL A 375 -11.48 21.85 -8.56
N ASN A 376 -12.74 22.08 -8.88
CA ASN A 376 -13.20 23.35 -9.42
C ASN A 376 -13.22 24.43 -8.33
N LYS A 377 -12.52 25.55 -8.56
CA LYS A 377 -12.37 26.64 -7.57
C LYS A 377 -13.67 27.32 -7.16
N LEU A 378 -14.68 27.29 -8.02
CA LEU A 378 -15.95 28.00 -7.79
C LEU A 378 -16.99 27.09 -7.11
N SER A 379 -17.14 25.87 -7.61
CA SER A 379 -18.17 24.95 -7.13
C SER A 379 -17.69 23.95 -6.06
N ASN A 380 -16.37 23.87 -5.83
CA ASN A 380 -15.73 22.82 -5.02
C ASN A 380 -16.07 21.40 -5.48
N MET A 381 -16.59 21.23 -6.70
CA MET A 381 -16.83 19.95 -7.29
C MET A 381 -15.50 19.30 -7.67
N LYS A 382 -15.35 18.01 -7.34
CA LYS A 382 -14.11 17.28 -7.53
C LYS A 382 -14.24 16.30 -8.70
N SER A 383 -13.14 16.06 -9.41
CA SER A 383 -13.12 14.99 -10.41
C SER A 383 -13.07 13.61 -9.75
N PRO A 384 -13.43 12.54 -10.46
CA PRO A 384 -12.98 11.21 -10.09
C PRO A 384 -11.44 11.16 -10.00
N PHE A 385 -10.91 10.24 -9.19
CA PHE A 385 -9.46 10.08 -9.03
C PHE A 385 -8.79 9.54 -10.28
N ALA A 386 -7.61 10.04 -10.62
CA ALA A 386 -6.75 9.40 -11.61
C ALA A 386 -6.33 7.99 -11.13
N PRO A 387 -5.94 7.09 -12.04
CA PRO A 387 -5.30 5.85 -11.63
C PRO A 387 -4.13 6.15 -10.69
N LYS A 388 -4.04 5.39 -9.59
CA LYS A 388 -2.99 5.62 -8.58
C LYS A 388 -1.60 5.39 -9.14
N VAL A 389 -0.66 6.15 -8.62
CA VAL A 389 0.78 5.95 -8.86
C VAL A 389 1.40 5.26 -7.64
N LYS A 390 2.24 4.27 -7.89
CA LYS A 390 3.01 3.59 -6.85
C LYS A 390 4.47 4.02 -6.94
N LEU A 391 5.05 4.32 -5.80
CA LEU A 391 6.47 4.57 -5.64
C LEU A 391 7.04 3.59 -4.63
N LYS A 392 8.16 2.96 -4.97
CA LYS A 392 9.09 2.45 -3.97
C LYS A 392 10.33 3.33 -4.04
N THR A 393 10.60 4.06 -2.96
CA THR A 393 11.78 4.91 -2.86
C THR A 393 13.04 4.07 -2.98
N LEU A 394 14.12 4.69 -3.48
CA LEU A 394 15.43 4.04 -3.51
C LEU A 394 15.93 3.82 -2.07
N LEU A 395 16.80 2.87 -1.90
CA LEU A 395 17.54 2.70 -0.65
C LEU A 395 18.65 3.74 -0.57
N GLU A 396 19.01 4.12 0.66
CA GLU A 396 20.25 4.84 0.89
C GLU A 396 21.44 3.99 0.45
N GLU A 397 22.56 4.64 0.11
CA GLU A 397 23.73 3.99 -0.47
C GLU A 397 24.31 2.85 0.38
N HIS A 398 24.10 2.88 1.70
CA HIS A 398 24.59 1.87 2.65
C HIS A 398 23.53 0.84 3.07
N GLU A 399 22.33 0.89 2.52
CA GLU A 399 21.22 0.02 2.90
C GLU A 399 21.03 -1.15 1.92
N PHE A 400 20.52 -2.25 2.46
CA PHE A 400 20.10 -3.45 1.73
C PHE A 400 18.71 -3.85 2.17
N HIS A 401 17.97 -4.53 1.31
CA HIS A 401 16.61 -5.00 1.59
C HIS A 401 16.40 -6.44 1.14
N ARG A 402 15.79 -7.24 2.00
CA ARG A 402 15.37 -8.61 1.70
C ARG A 402 13.92 -8.83 2.08
N THR A 403 13.15 -9.38 1.14
CA THR A 403 11.87 -10.01 1.43
C THR A 403 12.07 -11.52 1.46
N ILE A 404 11.83 -12.13 2.62
CA ILE A 404 12.03 -13.58 2.83
C ILE A 404 10.66 -14.23 2.97
N PHE A 405 10.45 -15.30 2.21
CA PHE A 405 9.25 -16.12 2.27
C PHE A 405 9.59 -17.46 2.93
N PRO A 406 8.73 -18.02 3.78
CA PRO A 406 8.93 -19.36 4.30
C PRO A 406 8.79 -20.40 3.18
N LYS A 407 9.47 -21.53 3.28
CA LYS A 407 9.20 -22.67 2.41
C LYS A 407 7.82 -23.24 2.72
N SER A 408 7.15 -23.88 1.75
CA SER A 408 5.82 -24.46 1.97
C SER A 408 5.76 -25.46 3.13
N SER A 409 6.80 -26.29 3.26
CA SER A 409 6.94 -27.26 4.36
C SER A 409 7.15 -26.61 5.73
N ASN A 410 7.48 -25.31 5.77
CA ASN A 410 7.89 -24.58 6.97
C ASN A 410 6.85 -23.53 7.40
N VAL A 411 5.67 -23.55 6.80
CA VAL A 411 4.58 -22.66 7.16
C VAL A 411 3.26 -23.41 7.19
N GLY A 412 2.57 -23.29 8.32
CA GLY A 412 1.31 -24.00 8.56
C GLY A 412 0.72 -23.64 9.90
N TYR A 413 -0.22 -24.45 10.37
CA TYR A 413 -0.76 -24.31 11.71
C TYR A 413 -0.73 -25.64 12.46
N VAL A 414 -0.64 -25.57 13.78
CA VAL A 414 -0.74 -26.69 14.68
C VAL A 414 -1.99 -26.52 15.57
N ALA A 415 -2.71 -27.59 15.82
CA ALA A 415 -3.96 -27.56 16.55
C ALA A 415 -3.98 -28.62 17.68
N GLN A 416 -4.54 -28.23 18.84
CA GLN A 416 -4.59 -29.08 20.05
C GLN A 416 -5.41 -30.36 19.84
N LYS A 417 -6.50 -30.28 19.08
CA LYS A 417 -7.44 -31.35 18.80
C LYS A 417 -7.48 -31.74 17.35
N SER A 418 -6.33 -31.86 16.69
CA SER A 418 -6.32 -32.28 15.29
C SER A 418 -6.64 -33.76 15.16
N GLN A 419 -7.56 -34.12 14.26
CA GLN A 419 -7.83 -35.53 13.89
C GLN A 419 -6.73 -36.08 12.95
N GLU A 420 -5.99 -35.23 12.30
CA GLU A 420 -4.86 -35.55 11.42
C GLU A 420 -3.55 -35.12 12.10
N ALA A 421 -2.45 -35.70 11.67
CA ALA A 421 -1.12 -35.24 12.11
C ALA A 421 -0.94 -33.76 11.74
N ASN A 422 -0.50 -32.95 12.71
CA ASN A 422 -0.34 -31.50 12.49
C ASN A 422 0.54 -31.16 11.26
N ARG A 423 1.46 -32.06 10.91
CA ARG A 423 2.28 -31.93 9.69
C ARG A 423 1.46 -31.77 8.42
N SER A 424 0.28 -32.34 8.32
CA SER A 424 -0.59 -32.23 7.14
C SER A 424 -1.13 -30.82 6.93
N HIS A 425 -1.07 -29.97 7.93
CA HIS A 425 -1.51 -28.58 7.86
C HIS A 425 -0.44 -27.63 7.28
N PHE A 426 0.78 -28.13 7.04
CA PHE A 426 1.86 -27.32 6.46
C PHE A 426 1.82 -27.35 4.94
N GLY A 427 2.09 -26.23 4.31
CA GLY A 427 2.03 -26.06 2.86
C GLY A 427 0.62 -26.07 2.26
N VAL A 428 -0.42 -26.03 3.07
CA VAL A 428 -1.82 -25.94 2.63
C VAL A 428 -2.22 -24.49 2.33
N ASN A 429 -3.46 -24.30 1.86
CA ASN A 429 -3.93 -23.00 1.37
C ASN A 429 -4.11 -21.91 2.44
N SER A 430 -4.11 -22.26 3.72
CA SER A 430 -4.42 -21.29 4.77
C SER A 430 -3.89 -21.66 6.14
N LEU A 431 -3.55 -20.65 6.95
CA LEU A 431 -3.34 -20.72 8.38
C LEU A 431 -4.67 -20.57 9.09
N LYS A 432 -4.99 -21.47 10.02
CA LYS A 432 -6.15 -21.36 10.92
C LYS A 432 -5.67 -21.07 12.33
N VAL A 433 -5.93 -19.88 12.86
CA VAL A 433 -5.37 -19.42 14.14
C VAL A 433 -6.44 -18.90 15.08
N GLY A 434 -6.49 -19.43 16.29
CA GLY A 434 -7.44 -19.08 17.33
C GLY A 434 -7.95 -20.30 18.06
N VAL A 435 -9.26 -20.38 18.34
CA VAL A 435 -9.86 -21.48 19.10
C VAL A 435 -11.19 -21.92 18.49
N SER A 436 -11.44 -23.23 18.47
CA SER A 436 -12.75 -23.82 18.12
C SER A 436 -13.01 -25.11 18.87
N THR A 437 -14.26 -25.53 18.89
CA THR A 437 -14.63 -26.82 19.49
C THR A 437 -13.96 -27.99 18.80
N GLY A 438 -13.81 -27.92 17.45
CA GLY A 438 -13.21 -28.98 16.64
C GLY A 438 -11.69 -29.04 16.68
N LEU A 439 -10.99 -27.87 16.66
CA LEU A 439 -9.54 -27.80 16.64
C LEU A 439 -8.91 -27.60 18.03
N GLY A 440 -9.71 -27.22 19.06
CA GLY A 440 -9.16 -26.68 20.28
C GLY A 440 -8.42 -25.36 19.99
N ILE A 441 -7.32 -25.12 20.69
CA ILE A 441 -6.42 -23.99 20.41
C ILE A 441 -5.58 -24.31 19.18
N SER A 442 -5.44 -23.35 18.25
CA SER A 442 -4.56 -23.49 17.09
C SER A 442 -3.63 -22.28 16.95
N TYR A 443 -2.37 -22.57 16.64
CA TYR A 443 -1.32 -21.57 16.41
C TYR A 443 -0.86 -21.62 14.96
N GLY A 444 -0.64 -20.45 14.36
CA GLY A 444 0.12 -20.33 13.11
C GLY A 444 1.61 -20.41 13.37
N VAL A 445 2.34 -21.08 12.50
CA VAL A 445 3.79 -21.24 12.56
C VAL A 445 4.40 -20.84 11.23
N MET A 446 5.42 -20.00 11.30
CA MET A 446 6.18 -19.54 10.14
C MET A 446 7.68 -19.61 10.46
N GLN A 447 8.41 -20.37 9.66
CA GLN A 447 9.85 -20.50 9.80
C GLN A 447 10.54 -19.91 8.58
N PHE A 448 11.30 -18.86 8.81
CA PHE A 448 12.06 -18.16 7.78
C PHE A 448 13.53 -18.57 7.80
N ASN A 449 14.11 -18.79 6.64
CA ASN A 449 15.54 -19.00 6.47
C ASN A 449 16.23 -17.64 6.32
N LEU A 450 17.20 -17.35 7.18
CA LEU A 450 17.95 -16.09 7.20
C LEU A 450 19.35 -16.21 6.55
N ASP A 451 19.68 -17.31 5.88
CA ASP A 451 20.98 -17.53 5.25
C ASP A 451 21.40 -16.40 4.29
N SER A 452 20.42 -15.74 3.69
CA SER A 452 20.64 -14.65 2.75
C SER A 452 21.03 -13.31 3.39
N ILE A 453 21.01 -13.21 4.71
CA ILE A 453 21.43 -12.01 5.45
C ILE A 453 22.76 -12.31 6.13
N PRO A 454 23.79 -11.47 5.96
CA PRO A 454 25.07 -11.64 6.63
C PRO A 454 24.91 -11.68 8.15
N GLN A 455 25.64 -12.57 8.83
CA GLN A 455 25.56 -12.69 10.30
C GLN A 455 25.94 -11.43 11.06
N ASN A 456 26.83 -10.62 10.47
CA ASN A 456 27.27 -9.33 11.01
C ASN A 456 26.42 -8.14 10.54
N ALA A 457 25.31 -8.39 9.84
CA ALA A 457 24.40 -7.33 9.41
C ALA A 457 23.79 -6.61 10.63
N ILE A 458 23.51 -5.34 10.47
CA ILE A 458 22.80 -4.49 11.43
C ILE A 458 21.39 -4.27 10.87
N ILE A 459 20.37 -4.75 11.55
CA ILE A 459 18.98 -4.63 11.12
C ILE A 459 18.47 -3.21 11.40
N LEU A 460 18.16 -2.47 10.33
CA LEU A 460 17.67 -1.10 10.39
C LEU A 460 16.14 -1.08 10.56
N ASP A 461 15.43 -1.96 9.83
CA ASP A 461 13.98 -2.11 9.92
C ASP A 461 13.55 -3.54 9.61
N ALA A 462 12.39 -3.96 10.13
CA ALA A 462 11.81 -5.25 9.83
C ALA A 462 10.28 -5.25 9.99
N ARG A 463 9.59 -5.98 9.10
CA ARG A 463 8.13 -6.06 9.03
C ARG A 463 7.67 -7.45 8.67
N VAL A 464 6.75 -8.02 9.45
CA VAL A 464 6.07 -9.27 9.12
C VAL A 464 4.71 -8.95 8.50
N SER A 465 4.40 -9.59 7.37
CA SER A 465 3.18 -9.33 6.61
C SER A 465 2.36 -10.61 6.43
N LEU A 466 1.05 -10.52 6.71
CA LEU A 466 0.08 -11.60 6.56
C LEU A 466 -1.19 -11.10 5.85
N TYR A 467 -1.84 -11.98 5.09
CA TYR A 467 -3.05 -11.65 4.34
C TYR A 467 -4.27 -12.38 4.90
N PRO A 468 -5.19 -11.68 5.60
CA PRO A 468 -6.41 -12.28 6.14
C PRO A 468 -7.39 -12.69 5.04
N LEU A 469 -8.03 -13.86 5.20
CA LEU A 469 -9.01 -14.43 4.28
C LEU A 469 -10.45 -14.36 4.77
N ASN A 470 -10.65 -14.33 6.07
CA ASN A 470 -11.99 -14.31 6.66
C ASN A 470 -12.12 -13.27 7.76
N ARG A 471 -13.36 -13.03 8.11
CA ARG A 471 -13.80 -12.22 9.25
C ARG A 471 -13.97 -13.11 10.48
N VAL A 472 -13.76 -12.56 11.66
CA VAL A 472 -14.12 -13.21 12.91
C VAL A 472 -15.64 -13.07 13.14
N SER A 473 -16.34 -14.19 13.20
CA SER A 473 -17.79 -14.24 13.41
C SER A 473 -18.16 -14.19 14.90
N ALA A 474 -17.76 -13.13 15.60
CA ALA A 474 -18.07 -12.97 17.03
C ALA A 474 -18.66 -11.60 17.35
N LYS A 475 -19.26 -11.41 18.52
CA LYS A 475 -19.66 -10.09 19.00
C LYS A 475 -18.44 -9.20 19.20
N VAL A 476 -18.57 -7.90 18.92
CA VAL A 476 -17.46 -6.93 19.01
C VAL A 476 -16.80 -6.96 20.39
N GLU A 477 -17.57 -6.98 21.43
CA GLU A 477 -17.09 -7.01 22.82
C GLU A 477 -16.35 -8.30 23.22
N LYS A 478 -16.38 -9.30 22.36
CA LYS A 478 -15.74 -10.61 22.58
C LYS A 478 -14.73 -11.00 21.53
N TYR A 479 -14.39 -10.07 20.65
CA TYR A 479 -13.33 -10.30 19.68
C TYR A 479 -12.02 -10.46 20.43
N GLY A 480 -11.18 -11.33 19.88
CA GLY A 480 -9.85 -11.52 20.40
C GLY A 480 -8.83 -10.67 19.67
N GLU A 481 -7.60 -10.84 20.08
CA GLU A 481 -6.44 -10.22 19.48
C GLU A 481 -5.52 -11.29 18.91
N TRP A 482 -4.85 -10.95 17.81
CA TRP A 482 -3.83 -11.78 17.19
C TRP A 482 -2.46 -11.12 17.35
N SER A 483 -1.52 -11.90 17.89
CA SER A 483 -0.16 -11.46 18.18
C SER A 483 0.86 -12.39 17.55
N LEU A 484 2.00 -11.81 17.15
CA LEU A 484 3.17 -12.55 16.71
C LEU A 484 4.22 -12.63 17.82
N SER A 485 4.93 -13.74 17.88
CA SER A 485 6.06 -13.92 18.81
C SER A 485 7.19 -14.66 18.14
N ILE A 486 8.42 -14.20 18.38
CA ILE A 486 9.62 -15.01 18.15
C ILE A 486 9.69 -16.06 19.23
N ILE A 487 9.86 -17.30 18.85
CA ILE A 487 10.01 -18.44 19.77
C ILE A 487 11.38 -19.09 19.61
N ASP A 488 11.81 -19.84 20.62
CA ASP A 488 13.15 -20.43 20.64
C ASP A 488 13.37 -21.37 19.45
N THR A 489 14.50 -21.13 18.76
CA THR A 489 14.88 -21.85 17.55
C THR A 489 16.05 -22.80 17.77
N LYS A 490 16.63 -22.87 18.99
CA LYS A 490 17.88 -23.60 19.24
C LYS A 490 17.71 -25.11 19.28
N SER A 491 16.57 -25.58 19.79
CA SER A 491 16.33 -27.00 20.08
C SER A 491 15.41 -27.71 19.08
N ILE A 492 14.80 -27.00 18.13
CA ILE A 492 13.74 -27.54 17.30
C ILE A 492 14.11 -27.34 15.81
N ALA A 493 14.43 -28.44 15.14
CA ALA A 493 14.83 -28.39 13.73
C ALA A 493 13.63 -28.05 12.83
N ASP A 494 12.48 -28.70 13.06
CA ASP A 494 11.24 -28.48 12.30
C ASP A 494 10.02 -28.50 13.24
N ILE A 495 9.35 -27.38 13.37
CA ILE A 495 8.15 -27.25 14.22
C ILE A 495 6.92 -27.64 13.41
N GLN A 496 6.35 -28.81 13.74
CA GLN A 496 5.17 -29.35 13.10
C GLN A 496 4.16 -29.98 14.08
N ASP A 497 4.38 -29.79 15.37
CA ASP A 497 3.58 -30.36 16.42
C ASP A 497 3.05 -29.30 17.39
N TYR A 498 1.82 -29.51 17.93
CA TYR A 498 1.17 -28.55 18.81
C TYR A 498 1.97 -28.32 20.09
N GLU A 499 2.41 -29.42 20.75
CA GLU A 499 3.12 -29.32 22.03
C GLU A 499 4.48 -28.62 21.86
N GLN A 500 5.17 -28.88 20.77
CA GLN A 500 6.41 -28.15 20.45
C GLN A 500 6.19 -26.63 20.36
N VAL A 501 5.11 -26.20 19.74
CA VAL A 501 4.79 -24.76 19.59
C VAL A 501 4.23 -24.19 20.89
N HIS A 502 3.39 -24.95 21.60
CA HIS A 502 2.75 -24.49 22.82
C HIS A 502 3.78 -24.26 23.93
N ASN A 503 4.70 -25.21 24.10
CA ASN A 503 5.74 -25.22 25.13
C ASN A 503 7.03 -24.52 24.71
N ALA A 504 7.13 -24.01 23.46
CA ALA A 504 8.32 -23.30 22.99
C ALA A 504 8.60 -22.06 23.83
N THR A 505 9.87 -21.87 24.16
CA THR A 505 10.30 -20.67 24.91
C THR A 505 9.99 -19.41 24.13
N HIS A 506 9.24 -18.51 24.73
CA HIS A 506 8.95 -17.20 24.18
C HIS A 506 10.18 -16.31 24.27
N ILE A 507 10.66 -15.79 23.15
CA ILE A 507 11.78 -14.84 23.10
C ILE A 507 11.25 -13.41 23.15
N LYS A 508 10.36 -13.03 22.22
CA LYS A 508 9.83 -11.67 22.13
C LYS A 508 8.51 -11.63 21.38
N THR A 509 7.58 -10.81 21.83
CA THR A 509 6.39 -10.43 21.06
C THR A 509 6.78 -9.40 20.01
N ILE A 510 6.25 -9.52 18.80
CA ILE A 510 6.52 -8.62 17.66
C ILE A 510 5.34 -7.67 17.49
N GLY A 511 5.64 -6.38 17.50
CA GLY A 511 4.68 -5.31 17.28
C GLY A 511 3.53 -5.31 18.29
N LYS A 512 2.47 -4.62 17.95
CA LYS A 512 1.23 -4.60 18.73
C LYS A 512 0.31 -5.73 18.28
N SER A 513 -0.41 -6.33 19.23
CA SER A 513 -1.53 -7.21 18.91
C SER A 513 -2.53 -6.48 18.02
N ILE A 514 -3.06 -7.17 17.02
CA ILE A 514 -4.08 -6.61 16.11
C ILE A 514 -5.42 -7.22 16.53
N PRO A 515 -6.40 -6.40 16.95
CA PRO A 515 -7.74 -6.87 17.25
C PRO A 515 -8.45 -7.36 15.98
N SER A 516 -9.39 -8.27 16.13
CA SER A 516 -10.08 -8.92 15.03
C SER A 516 -10.76 -7.95 14.05
N GLU A 517 -11.30 -6.87 14.54
CA GLU A 517 -11.96 -5.83 13.75
C GLU A 517 -10.99 -5.04 12.85
N GLN A 518 -9.70 -5.09 13.14
CA GLN A 518 -8.64 -4.51 12.30
C GLN A 518 -8.01 -5.49 11.31
N LEU A 519 -8.23 -6.79 11.48
CA LEU A 519 -7.80 -7.83 10.55
C LEU A 519 -8.78 -7.91 9.38
N THR A 520 -8.62 -7.01 8.45
CA THR A 520 -9.54 -6.81 7.34
C THR A 520 -9.30 -7.82 6.24
N GLN A 521 -10.34 -8.56 5.85
CA GLN A 521 -10.28 -9.48 4.72
C GLN A 521 -9.85 -8.75 3.44
N GLY A 522 -8.88 -9.33 2.76
CA GLY A 522 -8.41 -8.79 1.48
C GLY A 522 -7.44 -7.61 1.58
N ILE A 523 -7.02 -7.23 2.79
CA ILE A 523 -6.00 -6.21 3.02
C ILE A 523 -4.86 -6.81 3.82
N TRP A 524 -3.61 -6.52 3.41
CA TRP A 524 -2.44 -6.93 4.14
C TRP A 524 -2.44 -6.38 5.57
N SER A 525 -2.13 -7.24 6.53
CA SER A 525 -1.86 -6.87 7.91
C SER A 525 -0.37 -6.93 8.16
N HIS A 526 0.17 -5.90 8.81
CA HIS A 526 1.60 -5.72 9.04
C HIS A 526 1.90 -5.60 10.53
N TRP A 527 2.99 -6.25 10.95
CA TRP A 527 3.58 -6.11 12.27
C TRP A 527 4.99 -5.56 12.09
N ASP A 528 5.14 -4.28 12.38
CA ASP A 528 6.44 -3.59 12.35
C ASP A 528 7.21 -3.87 13.64
N LEU A 529 8.50 -4.20 13.51
CA LEU A 529 9.37 -4.49 14.64
C LEU A 529 9.99 -3.18 15.16
N ASN A 530 9.80 -2.90 16.46
CA ASN A 530 10.51 -1.82 17.13
C ASN A 530 11.99 -2.17 17.36
N GLN A 531 12.78 -1.23 17.87
CA GLN A 531 14.20 -1.41 18.10
C GLN A 531 14.54 -2.68 18.91
N PHE A 532 13.87 -2.90 20.05
CA PHE A 532 14.14 -4.05 20.93
C PHE A 532 13.76 -5.39 20.30
N GLU A 533 12.78 -5.39 19.43
CA GLU A 533 12.33 -6.57 18.69
C GLU A 533 13.32 -6.88 17.54
N ARG A 534 13.84 -5.84 16.87
CA ARG A 534 14.90 -5.97 15.85
C ARG A 534 16.20 -6.51 16.45
N GLU A 535 16.57 -6.11 17.65
CA GLU A 535 17.72 -6.68 18.38
C GLU A 535 17.56 -8.18 18.57
N LYS A 536 16.34 -8.65 18.94
CA LYS A 536 16.07 -10.09 19.07
C LYS A 536 16.05 -10.83 17.73
N LEU A 537 15.58 -10.19 16.66
CA LEU A 537 15.69 -10.74 15.32
C LEU A 537 17.17 -10.83 14.88
N GLN A 538 17.96 -9.83 15.20
CA GLN A 538 19.41 -9.82 14.87
C GLN A 538 20.17 -10.95 15.57
N GLU A 539 19.83 -11.28 16.82
CA GLU A 539 20.37 -12.44 17.52
C GLU A 539 20.09 -13.77 16.76
N GLN A 540 18.98 -13.84 16.03
CA GLN A 540 18.62 -15.03 15.25
C GLN A 540 19.44 -15.20 13.96
N LEU A 541 20.15 -14.17 13.50
CA LEU A 541 21.06 -14.26 12.34
C LEU A 541 22.17 -15.30 12.57
N ILE A 542 22.62 -15.50 13.81
CA ILE A 542 23.60 -16.50 14.18
C ILE A 542 23.11 -17.90 13.88
N ASN A 543 21.81 -18.15 14.16
CA ASN A 543 21.15 -19.42 13.92
C ASN A 543 20.66 -19.58 12.48
N LYS A 544 20.74 -18.52 11.68
CA LYS A 544 20.26 -18.45 10.28
C LYS A 544 18.80 -18.83 10.12
N LYS A 545 18.01 -18.73 11.18
CA LYS A 545 16.65 -19.23 11.27
C LYS A 545 15.82 -18.38 12.20
N LEU A 546 14.61 -18.02 11.79
CA LEU A 546 13.63 -17.31 12.59
C LEU A 546 12.33 -18.12 12.61
N ILE A 547 11.83 -18.45 13.81
CA ILE A 547 10.51 -19.05 13.95
C ILE A 547 9.57 -18.07 14.63
N ILE A 548 8.44 -17.83 13.96
CA ILE A 548 7.38 -16.96 14.44
C ILE A 548 6.13 -17.79 14.73
N ARG A 549 5.58 -17.63 15.93
CA ARG A 549 4.28 -18.14 16.34
C ARG A 549 3.24 -17.03 16.21
N LEU A 550 2.19 -17.25 15.43
CA LEU A 550 0.98 -16.45 15.41
C LEU A 550 -0.03 -17.05 16.38
N LYS A 551 -0.45 -16.26 17.36
CA LYS A 551 -1.38 -16.63 18.41
C LYS A 551 -2.66 -15.79 18.32
N GLY A 552 -3.82 -16.42 18.45
CA GLY A 552 -5.12 -15.79 18.60
C GLY A 552 -5.76 -16.09 19.96
N PRO A 553 -7.07 -15.87 20.11
CA PRO A 553 -7.82 -16.21 21.32
C PRO A 553 -7.70 -17.68 21.69
N THR A 554 -7.65 -17.93 23.00
CA THR A 554 -7.54 -19.29 23.57
C THR A 554 -8.82 -19.76 24.27
N LYS A 555 -9.81 -18.87 24.42
CA LYS A 555 -11.10 -19.16 25.01
C LYS A 555 -12.22 -18.83 24.02
N LEU A 556 -13.19 -19.71 23.90
CA LEU A 556 -14.38 -19.47 23.08
C LEU A 556 -15.28 -18.42 23.72
N PRO A 557 -15.80 -17.46 22.93
CA PRO A 557 -16.88 -16.59 23.39
C PRO A 557 -18.16 -17.41 23.75
N VAL A 558 -18.91 -16.96 24.73
CA VAL A 558 -20.17 -17.60 25.14
C VAL A 558 -21.13 -17.73 23.95
N GLY A 559 -21.68 -18.92 23.74
CA GLY A 559 -22.61 -19.24 22.67
C GLY A 559 -21.98 -19.30 21.27
N ARG A 560 -20.64 -19.50 21.20
CA ARG A 560 -19.90 -19.68 19.94
C ARG A 560 -19.06 -20.95 20.01
N ASP A 561 -18.94 -21.61 18.87
CA ASP A 561 -18.15 -22.83 18.67
C ASP A 561 -16.81 -22.57 17.98
N SER A 562 -16.59 -21.36 17.49
CA SER A 562 -15.36 -20.99 16.77
C SER A 562 -15.04 -19.50 16.89
N GLN A 563 -13.76 -19.20 17.09
CA GLN A 563 -13.14 -17.89 16.94
C GLN A 563 -11.78 -18.07 16.29
N ILE A 564 -11.79 -18.29 14.99
CA ILE A 564 -10.60 -18.56 14.17
C ILE A 564 -10.47 -17.49 13.08
N MET A 565 -9.29 -16.91 12.96
CA MET A 565 -8.86 -16.12 11.80
C MET A 565 -8.10 -17.04 10.85
N VAL A 566 -8.42 -16.91 9.56
CA VAL A 566 -7.76 -17.63 8.48
C VAL A 566 -6.88 -16.65 7.69
N PHE A 567 -5.60 -17.02 7.51
CA PHE A 567 -4.66 -16.24 6.70
C PHE A 567 -4.21 -17.04 5.49
N ASP A 568 -3.93 -16.37 4.38
CA ASP A 568 -3.43 -17.03 3.18
C ASP A 568 -1.98 -17.46 3.35
N LEU A 569 -1.64 -18.64 2.83
CA LEU A 569 -0.27 -19.12 2.73
C LEU A 569 0.34 -18.94 1.33
N GLY A 570 -0.47 -18.63 0.34
CA GLY A 570 -0.02 -18.47 -1.03
C GLY A 570 0.43 -19.77 -1.71
N TYR A 571 0.27 -20.93 -1.07
CA TYR A 571 0.54 -22.24 -1.66
C TYR A 571 -0.79 -22.93 -1.97
N GLY A 572 -1.07 -23.19 -3.22
CA GLY A 572 -2.28 -23.87 -3.62
C GLY A 572 -2.14 -24.50 -4.99
N ASN A 573 -2.91 -25.55 -5.26
CA ASN A 573 -2.88 -26.31 -6.50
C ASN A 573 -3.12 -25.48 -7.78
N GLN A 574 -3.59 -24.25 -7.63
CA GLN A 574 -3.91 -23.38 -8.76
C GLN A 574 -2.93 -22.18 -8.93
N GLY A 575 -1.88 -22.10 -8.11
CA GLY A 575 -0.81 -21.10 -8.25
C GLY A 575 -1.20 -19.64 -8.05
N GLY A 576 -2.49 -19.33 -7.98
CA GLY A 576 -2.99 -17.96 -7.93
C GLY A 576 -2.79 -17.22 -6.61
N GLY A 577 -2.30 -17.90 -5.59
CA GLY A 577 -2.08 -17.34 -4.28
C GLY A 577 -0.61 -17.05 -3.92
N LEU A 578 0.32 -17.24 -4.84
CA LEU A 578 1.75 -17.07 -4.55
C LEU A 578 2.14 -15.67 -4.06
N HIS A 579 1.43 -14.65 -4.47
CA HIS A 579 1.68 -13.26 -4.06
C HIS A 579 1.09 -12.87 -2.69
N TYR A 580 0.29 -13.74 -2.07
CA TYR A 580 -0.27 -13.54 -0.72
C TYR A 580 0.47 -14.31 0.38
N ARG A 581 1.66 -14.84 0.07
CA ARG A 581 2.47 -15.55 1.06
C ARG A 581 2.81 -14.67 2.26
N PRO A 582 2.82 -15.23 3.47
CA PRO A 582 3.47 -14.61 4.60
C PRO A 582 4.91 -14.24 4.24
N SER A 583 5.35 -13.07 4.67
CA SER A 583 6.72 -12.62 4.41
C SER A 583 7.29 -11.87 5.60
N ILE A 584 8.60 -11.85 5.69
CA ILE A 584 9.33 -10.87 6.48
C ILE A 584 10.18 -10.01 5.55
N ASP A 585 9.98 -8.70 5.63
CA ASP A 585 10.78 -7.70 4.97
C ASP A 585 11.83 -7.20 5.95
N ILE A 586 13.10 -7.21 5.57
CA ILE A 586 14.23 -6.78 6.42
C ILE A 586 15.07 -5.78 5.66
N LYS A 587 15.21 -4.58 6.22
CA LYS A 587 16.17 -3.58 5.79
C LYS A 587 17.37 -3.63 6.72
N TYR A 588 18.57 -3.71 6.15
CA TYR A 588 19.78 -3.86 6.94
C TYR A 588 20.97 -3.12 6.30
N THR A 589 22.00 -2.92 7.08
CA THR A 589 23.33 -2.49 6.60
C THR A 589 24.39 -3.49 7.06
N VAL A 590 25.58 -3.36 6.52
CA VAL A 590 26.75 -4.14 6.96
C VAL A 590 27.81 -3.20 7.52
N PRO A 591 28.66 -3.67 8.46
CA PRO A 591 29.76 -2.85 8.97
C PRO A 591 30.70 -2.40 7.85
N SER A 592 31.00 -1.10 7.80
CA SER A 592 31.91 -0.53 6.83
C SER A 592 33.33 -1.05 7.04
N GLN A 593 33.98 -1.42 5.94
CA GLN A 593 35.43 -1.67 5.90
C GLN A 593 36.17 -0.33 5.86
N LYS A 594 37.36 -0.28 6.40
CA LYS A 594 38.21 0.92 6.44
C LYS A 594 39.53 0.66 5.80
N ILE A 595 39.89 1.53 4.87
CA ILE A 595 41.25 1.57 4.28
C ILE A 595 41.88 2.92 4.53
N ALA A 596 43.18 2.92 4.64
CA ALA A 596 44.02 4.12 4.77
C ALA A 596 45.07 4.09 3.67
N LEU A 597 44.92 4.96 2.70
CA LEU A 597 45.84 5.06 1.57
C LEU A 597 46.94 6.07 1.90
N ASP A 598 48.17 5.67 1.69
CA ASP A 598 49.29 6.55 1.81
C ASP A 598 49.45 7.44 0.57
N ILE A 599 50.02 8.60 0.73
CA ILE A 599 50.30 9.51 -0.36
C ILE A 599 51.18 8.79 -1.39
N SER A 600 50.80 8.83 -2.64
CA SER A 600 51.55 8.22 -3.76
C SER A 600 52.50 9.21 -4.42
N ASN A 601 52.09 10.51 -4.40
CA ASN A 601 52.90 11.59 -4.95
C ASN A 601 52.62 12.89 -4.19
N ALA A 602 53.68 13.65 -3.91
CA ALA A 602 53.65 14.91 -3.18
C ALA A 602 54.53 15.94 -3.86
N MET A 603 54.02 17.14 -4.07
CA MET A 603 54.79 18.22 -4.68
C MET A 603 54.43 19.58 -4.06
N THR A 604 55.44 20.44 -3.95
CA THR A 604 55.26 21.86 -3.74
C THR A 604 55.54 22.59 -5.05
N ILE A 605 54.60 23.39 -5.52
CA ILE A 605 54.64 24.04 -6.84
C ILE A 605 54.63 25.55 -6.63
N SER A 606 55.73 26.19 -7.06
CA SER A 606 55.90 27.65 -7.10
C SER A 606 56.13 28.10 -8.56
N GLU A 607 56.12 29.43 -8.81
CA GLU A 607 56.39 29.95 -10.13
C GLU A 607 57.79 29.59 -10.64
N ASN A 608 58.73 29.46 -9.73
CA ASN A 608 60.14 29.24 -10.05
C ASN A 608 60.60 27.75 -9.99
N GLU A 609 59.89 26.91 -9.25
CA GLU A 609 60.32 25.53 -9.00
C GLU A 609 59.16 24.61 -8.67
N VAL A 610 59.27 23.36 -9.12
CA VAL A 610 58.44 22.23 -8.63
C VAL A 610 59.34 21.35 -7.76
N THR A 611 59.04 21.30 -6.46
CA THR A 611 59.81 20.54 -5.50
C THR A 611 59.06 19.24 -5.17
N PRO A 612 59.56 18.02 -5.60
CA PRO A 612 58.96 16.75 -5.22
C PRO A 612 59.17 16.42 -3.74
N ASP A 613 58.40 15.48 -3.24
CA ASP A 613 58.41 14.95 -1.86
C ASP A 613 58.29 16.03 -0.77
N LYS A 614 57.63 17.11 -1.09
CA LYS A 614 57.31 18.19 -0.16
C LYS A 614 55.85 18.66 -0.33
N LEU A 615 55.22 19.00 0.78
CA LEU A 615 53.88 19.61 0.80
C LEU A 615 53.97 20.96 1.53
N ALA A 616 53.91 22.06 0.76
CA ALA A 616 53.80 23.38 1.33
C ALA A 616 52.82 24.26 0.53
N CYS A 617 52.07 25.08 1.23
CA CYS A 617 51.13 26.04 0.65
C CYS A 617 51.26 27.41 1.32
N GLY A 618 51.06 28.45 0.57
CA GLY A 618 51.12 29.84 1.07
C GLY A 618 51.75 30.81 0.09
N PHE A 619 52.74 31.61 0.57
CA PHE A 619 53.40 32.66 -0.20
C PHE A 619 54.92 32.57 0.00
N ASP A 620 55.65 32.66 -1.09
CA ASP A 620 57.11 32.67 -1.09
C ASP A 620 57.71 34.07 -0.75
N LYS A 621 59.03 34.20 -0.86
CA LYS A 621 59.79 35.45 -0.58
C LYS A 621 59.44 36.58 -1.53
N GLU A 622 58.91 36.27 -2.73
CA GLU A 622 58.49 37.23 -3.74
C GLU A 622 56.98 37.53 -3.64
N ASN A 623 56.31 37.02 -2.61
CA ASN A 623 54.86 37.13 -2.38
C ASN A 623 54.01 36.43 -3.44
N LYS A 624 54.59 35.44 -4.14
CA LYS A 624 53.88 34.63 -5.13
C LYS A 624 53.25 33.43 -4.42
N LYS A 625 52.11 32.96 -4.98
CA LYS A 625 51.37 31.82 -4.45
C LYS A 625 52.16 30.53 -4.62
N VAL A 626 52.15 29.71 -3.61
CA VAL A 626 52.75 28.36 -3.57
C VAL A 626 51.63 27.37 -3.34
N TYR A 627 51.53 26.34 -4.18
CA TYR A 627 50.53 25.30 -4.13
C TYR A 627 51.10 24.00 -3.62
N ALA A 628 50.32 23.23 -2.83
CA ALA A 628 50.66 21.86 -2.47
C ALA A 628 49.82 20.90 -3.27
N TYR A 629 50.48 19.95 -3.94
CA TYR A 629 49.85 18.86 -4.67
C TYR A 629 50.07 17.56 -3.93
N MET A 630 49.00 16.71 -3.89
CA MET A 630 49.07 15.35 -3.35
C MET A 630 48.20 14.41 -4.16
N ALA A 631 48.68 13.18 -4.35
CA ALA A 631 47.94 12.11 -4.99
C ALA A 631 47.90 10.86 -4.12
N PHE A 632 46.88 10.04 -4.32
CA PHE A 632 46.67 8.77 -3.62
C PHE A 632 46.30 7.70 -4.62
N ASP A 633 46.98 6.55 -4.58
CA ASP A 633 46.63 5.39 -5.38
C ASP A 633 45.38 4.73 -4.83
N LEU A 634 44.33 4.65 -5.64
CA LEU A 634 43.03 4.02 -5.32
C LEU A 634 42.97 2.54 -5.69
N SER A 635 43.98 1.98 -6.34
CA SER A 635 44.04 0.57 -6.75
C SER A 635 43.78 -0.45 -5.64
N PRO A 636 44.12 -0.16 -4.35
CA PRO A 636 43.77 -1.06 -3.25
C PRO A 636 42.29 -1.10 -2.88
N LEU A 637 41.45 -0.16 -3.39
CA LEU A 637 40.01 -0.23 -3.24
C LEU A 637 39.43 -1.29 -4.17
N PRO A 638 38.37 -2.04 -3.76
CA PRO A 638 37.66 -2.91 -4.64
C PRO A 638 37.03 -2.15 -5.81
N ASP A 639 36.69 -2.86 -6.90
CA ASP A 639 36.04 -2.26 -8.06
C ASP A 639 34.83 -1.44 -7.68
N ILE A 640 34.72 -0.24 -8.25
CA ILE A 640 33.67 0.73 -7.93
C ILE A 640 32.26 0.20 -8.24
N GLU A 641 32.11 -0.66 -9.25
CA GLU A 641 30.84 -1.30 -9.58
C GLU A 641 30.23 -2.12 -8.43
N ASN A 642 31.08 -2.55 -7.47
CA ASN A 642 30.68 -3.36 -6.33
C ASN A 642 31.03 -2.69 -5.00
N THR A 643 31.28 -1.37 -5.01
CA THR A 643 31.70 -0.62 -3.83
C THR A 643 30.94 0.69 -3.71
N VAL A 644 30.55 1.02 -2.48
CA VAL A 644 29.97 2.32 -2.12
C VAL A 644 30.85 2.94 -1.03
N ILE A 645 31.32 4.15 -1.25
CA ILE A 645 32.09 4.92 -0.27
C ILE A 645 31.11 5.55 0.71
N THR A 646 31.09 5.08 1.97
CA THR A 646 30.20 5.60 3.01
C THR A 646 30.74 6.88 3.66
N GLU A 647 32.05 6.92 3.89
CA GLU A 647 32.75 8.07 4.43
C GLU A 647 34.15 8.17 3.79
N ALA A 648 34.64 9.39 3.53
CA ALA A 648 36.02 9.64 3.15
C ALA A 648 36.51 10.93 3.80
N TRP A 649 37.82 10.99 4.09
CA TRP A 649 38.46 12.20 4.58
C TRP A 649 39.97 12.17 4.34
N ILE A 650 40.55 13.33 4.07
CA ILE A 650 42.00 13.49 4.04
C ILE A 650 42.46 13.84 5.45
N ARG A 651 43.47 13.15 5.92
CA ARG A 651 44.16 13.42 7.17
C ARG A 651 45.54 13.99 6.88
N ILE A 652 45.79 15.21 7.31
CA ILE A 652 47.14 15.85 7.20
C ILE A 652 47.67 16.20 8.57
N ASN A 653 49.00 16.28 8.68
CA ASN A 653 49.69 16.65 9.92
C ASN A 653 50.63 17.81 9.64
N ASN A 654 50.49 18.94 10.36
CA ASN A 654 51.36 20.06 10.27
C ASN A 654 52.74 19.73 10.83
N THR A 655 53.79 20.18 10.12
CA THR A 655 55.18 20.08 10.54
C THR A 655 55.72 21.43 11.03
N THR A 656 55.12 22.53 10.63
CA THR A 656 55.47 23.90 11.05
C THR A 656 54.50 24.44 12.10
N THR A 657 55.01 25.32 12.96
CA THR A 657 54.17 26.08 13.90
C THR A 657 53.64 27.31 13.18
N VAL A 658 52.35 27.36 12.95
CA VAL A 658 51.68 28.52 12.32
C VAL A 658 51.66 29.66 13.33
N LYS A 659 52.19 30.81 12.98
CA LYS A 659 52.15 32.01 13.82
C LYS A 659 50.73 32.55 13.84
N LYS A 660 50.17 32.80 15.03
CA LYS A 660 48.78 33.31 15.22
C LYS A 660 48.48 34.65 14.55
N GLU A 661 49.51 35.40 14.22
CA GLU A 661 49.41 36.76 13.64
C GLU A 661 49.25 36.76 12.13
N VAL A 662 49.33 35.59 11.50
CA VAL A 662 49.19 35.46 10.04
C VAL A 662 48.19 34.38 9.72
N ASP A 663 47.04 34.77 9.20
CA ASP A 663 46.01 33.85 8.74
C ASP A 663 46.09 33.71 7.22
N ILE A 664 46.53 32.52 6.77
CA ILE A 664 46.45 32.12 5.37
C ILE A 664 45.13 31.37 5.21
N ARG A 665 44.28 31.85 4.29
CA ARG A 665 43.13 31.13 3.82
C ARG A 665 43.52 30.28 2.63
N TYR A 666 43.01 29.04 2.58
CA TYR A 666 43.30 28.13 1.48
C TYR A 666 42.11 27.20 1.22
N ASP A 667 41.97 26.78 -0.05
CA ASP A 667 41.06 25.78 -0.51
C ASP A 667 41.77 24.43 -0.66
N VAL A 668 41.06 23.34 -0.43
CA VAL A 668 41.48 21.98 -0.73
C VAL A 668 40.51 21.45 -1.76
N GLU A 669 41.02 21.09 -2.94
CA GLU A 669 40.20 20.78 -4.11
C GLU A 669 40.72 19.56 -4.88
N PHE A 670 39.81 18.84 -5.54
CA PHE A 670 40.13 17.83 -6.54
C PHE A 670 40.67 18.49 -7.82
N VAL A 671 41.68 17.86 -8.43
CA VAL A 671 42.22 18.30 -9.73
C VAL A 671 42.46 17.09 -10.62
N ASP A 672 42.35 17.32 -11.94
CA ASP A 672 42.77 16.36 -12.97
C ASP A 672 43.97 16.98 -13.71
N ILE A 673 45.20 16.65 -13.28
CA ILE A 673 46.42 17.21 -13.80
C ILE A 673 47.39 16.08 -14.14
N ASP A 674 47.94 16.13 -15.35
CA ASP A 674 49.04 15.27 -15.78
C ASP A 674 50.36 16.02 -15.90
N GLU A 675 50.30 17.34 -16.07
CA GLU A 675 51.47 18.21 -16.12
C GLU A 675 51.52 19.17 -14.92
N PHE A 676 52.70 19.33 -14.32
CA PHE A 676 52.89 20.05 -13.06
C PHE A 676 53.61 21.39 -13.33
N SER A 677 52.98 22.30 -14.08
CA SER A 677 53.45 23.67 -14.17
C SER A 677 52.65 24.63 -13.31
N TYR A 678 53.30 25.69 -12.81
CA TYR A 678 52.62 26.73 -12.05
C TYR A 678 51.50 27.40 -12.83
N HIS A 679 51.67 27.59 -14.15
CA HIS A 679 50.66 28.24 -15.00
C HIS A 679 49.46 27.34 -15.22
N ASP A 680 49.67 26.04 -15.42
CA ASP A 680 48.55 25.09 -15.62
C ASP A 680 47.68 25.00 -14.39
N ILE A 681 48.24 25.05 -13.20
CA ILE A 681 47.52 24.98 -11.93
C ILE A 681 46.79 26.27 -11.63
N LYS A 682 47.41 27.42 -11.97
CA LYS A 682 46.82 28.73 -11.66
C LYS A 682 45.48 28.98 -12.36
N ASP A 683 45.37 28.55 -13.62
CA ASP A 683 44.26 28.90 -14.50
C ASP A 683 43.27 27.73 -14.71
N ARG A 684 43.45 26.57 -14.11
CA ARG A 684 42.66 25.38 -14.33
C ARG A 684 41.34 25.37 -13.54
N GLU A 685 40.27 24.88 -14.18
CA GLU A 685 39.01 24.63 -13.51
C GLU A 685 39.16 23.51 -12.45
N ARG A 686 38.53 23.72 -11.31
CA ARG A 686 38.47 22.76 -10.24
C ARG A 686 37.31 21.77 -10.53
N ILE A 687 37.46 20.55 -10.02
CA ILE A 687 36.43 19.53 -10.10
C ILE A 687 35.44 19.67 -8.93
N GLU A 688 35.95 19.63 -7.70
CA GLU A 688 35.13 19.71 -6.49
C GLU A 688 35.95 20.17 -5.28
N TYR A 689 35.32 20.87 -4.32
CA TYR A 689 35.95 21.24 -3.06
C TYR A 689 35.82 20.16 -1.99
N ILE A 690 36.85 20.03 -1.14
CA ILE A 690 36.82 19.28 0.11
C ILE A 690 36.97 20.22 1.31
N GLY A 691 37.68 21.32 1.14
CA GLY A 691 37.77 22.40 2.10
C GLY A 691 37.70 23.74 1.40
N TYR A 692 36.91 24.64 1.88
CA TYR A 692 36.71 25.97 1.33
C TYR A 692 37.06 27.03 2.34
N GLU A 693 37.92 28.02 1.95
CA GLU A 693 38.34 29.14 2.78
C GLU A 693 38.85 28.70 4.19
N VAL A 694 39.61 27.60 4.25
CA VAL A 694 40.12 27.06 5.52
C VAL A 694 41.16 27.98 6.08
N SER A 695 41.05 28.33 7.37
CA SER A 695 41.96 29.23 8.05
C SER A 695 43.20 28.49 8.57
N SER A 696 44.40 28.99 8.30
CA SER A 696 45.63 28.49 8.89
C SER A 696 45.69 28.64 10.42
N ALA A 697 44.94 29.60 10.97
CA ALA A 697 44.85 29.79 12.43
C ALA A 697 44.14 28.60 13.10
N GLU A 698 43.24 27.93 12.42
CA GLU A 698 42.58 26.69 12.91
C GLU A 698 43.57 25.52 12.96
N LEU A 699 44.51 25.45 12.02
CA LEU A 699 45.57 24.44 11.98
C LEU A 699 46.60 24.65 13.12
N GLY A 700 46.82 25.89 13.54
CA GLY A 700 47.77 26.22 14.60
C GLY A 700 47.43 25.64 15.97
N LYS A 701 46.17 25.29 16.20
CA LYS A 701 45.68 24.68 17.45
C LYS A 701 45.76 23.16 17.47
N LYS A 702 45.86 22.48 16.31
CA LYS A 702 45.87 21.01 16.18
C LYS A 702 47.01 20.57 15.28
N LYS A 703 47.87 19.66 15.76
CA LYS A 703 48.94 19.06 14.94
C LYS A 703 48.40 18.15 13.81
N ARG A 704 47.09 17.80 13.84
CA ARG A 704 46.42 16.94 12.90
C ARG A 704 45.12 17.60 12.44
N HIS A 705 44.87 17.58 11.16
CA HIS A 705 43.64 18.09 10.57
C HIS A 705 42.95 17.03 9.70
N HIS A 706 41.62 17.09 9.61
CA HIS A 706 40.80 16.18 8.83
C HIS A 706 39.89 17.00 7.93
N PHE A 707 39.91 16.73 6.62
CA PHE A 707 38.97 17.27 5.64
C PHE A 707 37.99 16.18 5.27
N ALA A 708 36.81 16.24 5.81
CA ALA A 708 35.75 15.28 5.54
C ALA A 708 35.10 15.56 4.18
N PHE A 709 34.81 14.50 3.44
CA PHE A 709 34.14 14.57 2.14
C PHE A 709 32.64 14.62 2.36
N ASP A 710 31.99 15.52 1.68
CA ASP A 710 30.54 15.55 1.54
C ASP A 710 30.05 14.57 0.44
N LYS A 711 28.79 14.65 0.07
CA LYS A 711 28.21 13.79 -0.96
C LYS A 711 28.88 14.00 -2.32
N PHE A 712 29.14 15.26 -2.71
CA PHE A 712 29.69 15.59 -4.03
C PHE A 712 31.16 15.21 -4.14
N SER A 713 31.93 15.49 -3.14
CA SER A 713 33.36 15.10 -3.09
C SER A 713 33.53 13.57 -3.01
N LYS A 714 32.60 12.80 -2.41
CA LYS A 714 32.60 11.33 -2.51
C LYS A 714 32.31 10.85 -3.94
N LEU A 715 31.37 11.47 -4.65
CA LEU A 715 31.08 11.15 -6.04
C LEU A 715 32.29 11.43 -6.94
N ALA A 716 32.97 12.57 -6.75
CA ALA A 716 34.20 12.91 -7.46
C ALA A 716 35.32 11.87 -7.20
N LEU A 717 35.44 11.39 -5.95
CA LEU A 717 36.39 10.32 -5.60
C LEU A 717 36.06 9.00 -6.29
N GLU A 718 34.79 8.63 -6.37
CA GLU A 718 34.32 7.43 -7.07
C GLU A 718 34.60 7.52 -8.57
N GLU A 719 34.35 8.68 -9.19
CA GLU A 719 34.63 8.92 -10.60
C GLU A 719 36.13 8.82 -10.91
N MET A 720 37.00 9.37 -10.05
CA MET A 720 38.44 9.23 -10.19
C MET A 720 38.90 7.77 -10.01
N HIS A 721 38.27 7.00 -9.12
CA HIS A 721 38.58 5.59 -8.98
C HIS A 721 38.18 4.79 -10.23
N GLU A 722 37.04 5.12 -10.84
CA GLU A 722 36.59 4.46 -12.07
C GLU A 722 37.53 4.75 -13.26
N ASN A 723 37.91 6.04 -13.43
CA ASN A 723 38.63 6.51 -14.62
C ASN A 723 40.15 6.28 -14.53
N ASN A 724 40.76 6.71 -13.44
CA ASN A 724 42.23 6.83 -13.34
C ASN A 724 42.86 5.99 -12.22
N LYS A 725 42.05 5.45 -11.29
CA LYS A 725 42.51 4.76 -10.09
C LYS A 725 43.48 5.59 -9.22
N GLU A 726 43.48 6.91 -9.36
CA GLU A 726 44.26 7.85 -8.60
C GLU A 726 43.43 9.07 -8.21
N ALA A 727 43.48 9.48 -6.93
CA ALA A 727 42.83 10.69 -6.46
C ALA A 727 43.84 11.81 -6.30
N LYS A 728 43.68 12.92 -7.02
CA LYS A 728 44.61 14.05 -7.11
C LYS A 728 44.01 15.28 -6.45
N PHE A 729 44.78 15.93 -5.57
CA PHE A 729 44.32 17.09 -4.80
C PHE A 729 45.35 18.22 -4.85
N ILE A 730 44.83 19.47 -4.83
CA ILE A 730 45.65 20.68 -4.64
C ILE A 730 45.15 21.42 -3.41
N ILE A 731 46.10 21.96 -2.65
CA ILE A 731 45.84 22.97 -1.63
C ILE A 731 46.28 24.33 -2.23
N ARG A 732 45.32 25.24 -2.35
CA ARG A 732 45.53 26.54 -3.01
C ARG A 732 45.33 27.70 -2.03
N PRO A 733 46.27 28.64 -1.85
CA PRO A 733 46.03 29.81 -1.01
C PRO A 733 45.06 30.79 -1.70
N THR A 734 44.03 31.22 -0.95
CA THR A 734 43.01 32.17 -1.41
C THR A 734 43.22 33.59 -0.90
N SER A 735 43.90 33.74 0.27
CA SER A 735 44.27 35.06 0.78
C SER A 735 45.41 35.72 -0.01
N VAL A 736 45.54 37.01 0.17
CA VAL A 736 46.69 37.81 -0.36
C VAL A 736 47.55 38.26 0.80
N LEU A 737 48.81 37.88 0.81
CA LEU A 737 49.75 38.29 1.84
C LEU A 737 50.93 39.05 1.21
N SER A 738 51.49 39.99 1.94
CA SER A 738 52.62 40.82 1.52
C SER A 738 53.98 40.34 2.09
N ARG A 739 54.07 39.14 2.59
CA ARG A 739 55.26 38.53 3.17
C ARG A 739 55.29 37.02 3.00
N GLU A 740 56.51 36.46 2.98
CA GLU A 740 56.72 35.01 2.94
C GLU A 740 56.05 34.35 4.13
N HIS A 741 55.20 33.37 3.81
CA HIS A 741 54.61 32.47 4.80
C HIS A 741 54.15 31.18 4.18
N LEU A 742 54.77 30.04 4.59
CA LEU A 742 54.45 28.73 4.10
C LEU A 742 53.99 27.81 5.26
N ILE A 743 52.95 27.09 5.02
CA ILE A 743 52.48 25.99 5.87
C ILE A 743 53.02 24.70 5.26
N HIS A 744 53.71 23.90 6.07
CA HIS A 744 54.26 22.62 5.65
C HIS A 744 53.50 21.46 6.30
N TRP A 745 53.24 20.43 5.53
CA TRP A 745 52.67 19.18 6.00
C TRP A 745 53.64 18.01 5.79
N ALA A 746 53.44 16.94 6.61
CA ALA A 746 54.21 15.74 6.47
C ALA A 746 53.76 14.93 5.25
N CYS A 747 54.68 14.59 4.34
CA CYS A 747 54.46 13.73 3.18
C CYS A 747 55.09 12.33 3.32
N GLU A 748 55.89 12.10 4.36
CA GLU A 748 56.59 10.84 4.60
C GLU A 748 56.39 10.31 6.04
N GLY A 749 56.57 9.00 6.20
CA GLY A 749 56.56 8.31 7.47
C GLY A 749 55.17 8.19 8.13
N ARG A 750 55.14 7.87 9.43
CA ARG A 750 53.86 7.64 10.15
C ARG A 750 52.91 8.86 10.21
N LYS A 751 53.44 10.05 9.97
CA LYS A 751 52.69 11.31 10.01
C LYS A 751 52.35 11.82 8.63
N SER A 752 52.67 11.09 7.55
CA SER A 752 52.30 11.47 6.19
C SER A 752 50.80 11.72 6.02
N ALA A 753 50.45 12.52 5.04
CA ALA A 753 49.07 12.68 4.62
C ALA A 753 48.48 11.31 4.23
N LYS A 754 47.23 11.07 4.60
CA LYS A 754 46.53 9.83 4.27
C LYS A 754 45.12 10.12 3.82
N LEU A 755 44.70 9.44 2.77
CA LEU A 755 43.30 9.38 2.40
C LEU A 755 42.65 8.19 3.14
N MET A 756 41.70 8.52 3.97
CA MET A 756 40.96 7.56 4.80
C MET A 756 39.62 7.32 4.15
N ILE A 757 39.28 6.06 3.86
CA ILE A 757 38.03 5.69 3.20
C ILE A 757 37.35 4.60 4.01
N LYS A 758 36.06 4.77 4.29
CA LYS A 758 35.16 3.70 4.73
C LYS A 758 34.24 3.33 3.56
N TYR A 759 34.09 2.06 3.32
CA TYR A 759 33.28 1.55 2.23
C TYR A 759 32.56 0.27 2.64
N ILE A 760 31.50 -0.04 1.90
CA ILE A 760 30.81 -1.34 1.94
C ILE A 760 30.84 -1.95 0.55
N ARG A 761 30.78 -3.29 0.49
CA ARG A 761 30.56 -3.96 -0.77
C ARG A 761 29.07 -3.95 -1.10
N ARG A 762 28.72 -3.33 -2.21
CA ARG A 762 27.35 -3.20 -2.70
C ARG A 762 27.34 -3.12 -4.21
N ARG A 763 26.63 -4.05 -4.83
CA ARG A 763 26.49 -4.06 -6.29
C ARG A 763 25.70 -2.84 -6.77
N ARG A 764 26.13 -2.23 -7.86
CA ARG A 764 25.45 -1.08 -8.50
C ARG A 764 24.67 -1.48 -9.74
N LYS A 765 25.06 -2.56 -10.41
CA LYS A 765 24.38 -3.07 -11.62
C LYS A 765 23.36 -4.13 -11.28
N ALA A 766 22.19 -4.02 -11.90
CA ALA A 766 21.14 -5.02 -11.79
C ALA A 766 21.59 -6.39 -12.39
N PRO A 767 21.01 -7.50 -11.92
CA PRO A 767 21.16 -8.79 -12.58
C PRO A 767 20.74 -8.74 -14.06
N PRO A 768 21.22 -9.66 -14.92
CA PRO A 768 20.83 -9.69 -16.32
C PRO A 768 19.33 -9.81 -16.52
N LYS A 769 18.82 -9.22 -17.60
CA LYS A 769 17.41 -9.27 -18.00
C LYS A 769 16.97 -10.72 -18.24
N PRO A 770 15.83 -11.17 -17.67
CA PRO A 770 15.23 -12.46 -17.99
C PRO A 770 14.94 -12.61 -19.48
N LYS A 771 14.99 -13.84 -20.00
CA LYS A 771 14.75 -14.13 -21.41
C LYS A 771 13.57 -15.08 -21.59
N LYS A 772 13.01 -15.12 -22.81
CA LYS A 772 11.96 -16.06 -23.27
C LYS A 772 10.73 -16.11 -22.40
N LEU A 773 10.26 -14.93 -21.92
CA LEU A 773 8.96 -14.87 -21.26
C LEU A 773 7.88 -15.39 -22.21
N SER A 774 7.18 -16.43 -21.78
CA SER A 774 6.11 -17.07 -22.56
C SER A 774 4.81 -17.16 -21.78
N VAL A 775 3.70 -17.13 -22.52
CA VAL A 775 2.35 -17.19 -21.99
C VAL A 775 1.67 -18.47 -22.50
N LYS A 776 1.24 -19.35 -21.59
CA LYS A 776 0.43 -20.54 -21.93
C LYS A 776 -0.91 -20.47 -21.19
N ILE A 777 -2.00 -20.77 -21.91
CA ILE A 777 -3.34 -20.81 -21.34
C ILE A 777 -3.71 -22.26 -21.06
N ASN A 778 -4.16 -22.52 -19.82
CA ASN A 778 -4.75 -23.79 -19.43
C ASN A 778 -6.12 -23.50 -18.79
N LYS A 779 -7.19 -23.78 -19.55
CA LYS A 779 -8.58 -23.42 -19.18
C LYS A 779 -8.70 -21.90 -18.92
N ASN A 780 -8.85 -21.50 -17.65
CA ASN A 780 -8.99 -20.09 -17.24
C ASN A 780 -7.73 -19.54 -16.53
N LEU A 781 -6.64 -20.31 -16.54
CA LEU A 781 -5.37 -19.91 -15.93
C LEU A 781 -4.37 -19.53 -17.01
N VAL A 782 -3.70 -18.43 -16.81
CA VAL A 782 -2.57 -18.00 -17.62
C VAL A 782 -1.29 -18.41 -16.88
N LYS A 783 -0.53 -19.33 -17.45
CA LYS A 783 0.78 -19.70 -16.95
C LYS A 783 1.85 -18.86 -17.67
N LEU A 784 2.70 -18.22 -16.89
CA LEU A 784 3.87 -17.47 -17.33
C LEU A 784 5.12 -18.31 -17.02
N THR A 785 6.06 -18.39 -17.96
CA THR A 785 7.36 -19.06 -17.77
C THR A 785 8.45 -18.25 -18.45
N TRP A 786 9.66 -18.26 -17.87
CA TRP A 786 10.84 -17.58 -18.39
C TRP A 786 12.10 -18.40 -18.12
N ASP A 787 13.20 -18.07 -18.79
CA ASP A 787 14.49 -18.72 -18.57
C ASP A 787 15.10 -18.23 -17.24
N ARG A 788 15.81 -19.13 -16.59
CA ARG A 788 16.61 -18.79 -15.40
C ARG A 788 17.73 -17.82 -15.80
N VAL A 789 17.91 -16.79 -14.98
CA VAL A 789 19.07 -15.91 -15.06
C VAL A 789 20.21 -16.54 -14.25
N ASP A 790 21.37 -16.66 -14.86
CA ASP A 790 22.59 -17.13 -14.22
C ASP A 790 23.38 -15.91 -13.69
N ASP A 791 23.25 -15.66 -12.39
CA ASP A 791 23.88 -14.54 -11.70
C ASP A 791 23.94 -14.87 -10.21
N ASP A 792 25.13 -14.79 -9.62
CA ASP A 792 25.38 -15.15 -8.22
C ASP A 792 24.67 -14.23 -7.22
N PHE A 793 24.32 -13.04 -7.62
CA PHE A 793 23.63 -12.05 -6.78
C PHE A 793 22.11 -12.04 -6.99
N LEU A 794 21.60 -12.90 -7.86
CA LEU A 794 20.17 -12.99 -8.11
C LEU A 794 19.43 -13.40 -6.85
N VAL A 795 18.52 -12.54 -6.40
CA VAL A 795 17.61 -12.80 -5.27
C VAL A 795 16.26 -13.32 -5.74
N GLY A 796 15.82 -12.91 -6.91
CA GLY A 796 14.55 -13.35 -7.43
C GLY A 796 14.10 -12.63 -8.69
N TYR A 797 12.85 -12.97 -9.05
CA TYR A 797 12.12 -12.37 -10.14
C TYR A 797 10.91 -11.64 -9.61
N TYR A 798 10.63 -10.47 -10.18
CA TYR A 798 9.42 -9.71 -9.91
C TYR A 798 8.56 -9.71 -11.17
N VAL A 799 7.32 -10.19 -11.07
CA VAL A 799 6.40 -10.33 -12.20
C VAL A 799 5.22 -9.43 -12.02
N VAL A 800 4.95 -8.62 -13.03
CA VAL A 800 3.81 -7.69 -13.05
C VAL A 800 2.94 -7.89 -14.26
N ARG A 801 1.68 -7.55 -14.11
CA ARG A 801 0.70 -7.43 -15.17
C ARG A 801 0.24 -5.98 -15.27
N ASN A 802 0.25 -5.43 -16.48
CA ASN A 802 -0.40 -4.16 -16.78
C ASN A 802 -1.40 -4.38 -17.91
N ARG A 803 -2.51 -3.72 -17.82
CA ARG A 803 -3.63 -3.88 -18.73
C ARG A 803 -3.60 -2.87 -19.89
N TRP A 804 -2.98 -1.74 -19.69
CA TRP A 804 -3.07 -0.61 -20.61
C TRP A 804 -1.82 -0.42 -21.45
N HIS A 805 -0.64 -0.68 -20.88
CA HIS A 805 0.64 -0.47 -21.54
C HIS A 805 1.69 -1.48 -21.02
N GLU A 806 2.83 -1.52 -21.68
CA GLU A 806 3.98 -2.30 -21.27
C GLU A 806 4.51 -1.78 -19.92
N PRO A 807 4.70 -2.67 -18.92
CA PRO A 807 5.27 -2.26 -17.64
C PRO A 807 6.68 -1.69 -17.81
N LYS A 808 6.89 -0.45 -17.38
CA LYS A 808 8.17 0.25 -17.46
C LYS A 808 9.11 -0.09 -16.30
N ASN A 809 8.55 -0.52 -15.17
CA ASN A 809 9.28 -0.90 -13.98
C ASN A 809 8.50 -1.96 -13.17
N PRO A 810 9.10 -2.59 -12.15
CA PRO A 810 8.44 -3.65 -11.36
C PRO A 810 7.17 -3.21 -10.61
N PHE A 811 6.94 -1.92 -10.43
CA PHE A 811 5.80 -1.39 -9.69
C PHE A 811 4.70 -0.84 -10.61
N ASP A 812 4.94 -0.88 -11.93
CA ASP A 812 4.01 -0.40 -12.95
C ASP A 812 3.00 -1.49 -13.34
N GLY A 813 2.05 -1.73 -12.46
CA GLY A 813 0.99 -2.72 -12.66
C GLY A 813 0.66 -3.52 -11.40
N VAL A 814 0.01 -4.67 -11.61
CA VAL A 814 -0.35 -5.60 -10.54
C VAL A 814 0.74 -6.64 -10.36
N LYS A 815 1.28 -6.73 -9.15
CA LYS A 815 2.24 -7.78 -8.78
C LYS A 815 1.57 -9.15 -8.87
N LEU A 816 2.12 -10.04 -9.67
CA LEU A 816 1.71 -11.44 -9.75
C LEU A 816 2.61 -12.36 -8.94
N TYR A 817 3.90 -12.04 -8.86
CA TYR A 817 4.88 -12.91 -8.23
C TYR A 817 6.10 -12.12 -7.75
N ALA A 818 6.72 -12.61 -6.69
CA ALA A 818 8.10 -12.29 -6.33
C ALA A 818 8.74 -13.54 -5.71
N GLY A 819 9.90 -13.95 -6.19
CA GLY A 819 10.64 -15.14 -5.73
C GLY A 819 11.55 -15.74 -6.79
N MET A 820 12.11 -16.93 -6.48
CA MET A 820 13.14 -17.59 -7.30
C MET A 820 12.63 -18.57 -8.36
N ASP A 821 11.31 -18.87 -8.35
CA ASP A 821 10.75 -19.75 -9.39
C ASP A 821 10.78 -19.05 -10.76
N THR A 822 10.91 -19.85 -11.83
CA THR A 822 10.89 -19.37 -13.21
C THR A 822 9.53 -19.49 -13.87
N TYR A 823 8.48 -19.56 -13.07
CA TYR A 823 7.08 -19.56 -13.51
C TYR A 823 6.15 -18.94 -12.49
N THR A 824 5.00 -18.50 -12.96
CA THR A 824 3.88 -18.10 -12.10
C THR A 824 2.56 -18.25 -12.85
N TYR A 825 1.46 -17.97 -12.16
CA TYR A 825 0.12 -18.02 -12.73
C TYR A 825 -0.61 -16.70 -12.52
N ASP A 826 -1.31 -16.25 -13.54
CA ASP A 826 -2.31 -15.19 -13.44
C ASP A 826 -3.70 -15.82 -13.43
N SER A 827 -4.30 -15.90 -12.25
CA SER A 827 -5.64 -16.47 -12.05
C SER A 827 -6.77 -15.42 -12.18
N PHE A 828 -6.43 -14.14 -12.19
CA PHE A 828 -7.37 -13.06 -12.54
C PHE A 828 -7.41 -12.80 -14.04
N GLY A 829 -6.55 -13.46 -14.78
CA GLY A 829 -6.47 -13.27 -16.18
C GLY A 829 -7.72 -13.72 -16.90
N SER A 830 -8.68 -12.81 -17.08
CA SER A 830 -9.63 -13.00 -18.15
C SER A 830 -8.84 -13.25 -19.43
N THR A 831 -9.06 -14.41 -20.04
CA THR A 831 -8.53 -14.71 -21.38
C THR A 831 -9.19 -13.86 -22.46
N LYS A 832 -10.07 -12.92 -22.07
CA LYS A 832 -10.91 -12.11 -22.94
C LYS A 832 -10.38 -10.71 -23.24
N MET A 833 -9.26 -10.29 -22.64
CA MET A 833 -8.66 -8.96 -22.86
C MET A 833 -7.18 -9.00 -23.10
N ASP A 834 -6.73 -8.02 -23.88
CA ASP A 834 -5.32 -7.74 -24.09
C ASP A 834 -4.67 -7.26 -22.80
N LYS A 835 -3.47 -7.65 -22.56
CA LYS A 835 -2.68 -7.24 -21.41
C LYS A 835 -1.21 -7.48 -21.64
N TYR A 836 -0.40 -6.86 -20.82
CA TYR A 836 1.04 -6.99 -20.85
C TYR A 836 1.53 -7.65 -19.57
N TYR A 837 2.51 -8.53 -19.71
CA TYR A 837 3.23 -9.13 -18.61
C TYR A 837 4.71 -8.77 -18.71
N ALA A 838 5.33 -8.45 -17.60
CA ALA A 838 6.76 -8.20 -17.53
C ALA A 838 7.39 -8.99 -16.37
N VAL A 839 8.59 -9.47 -16.61
CA VAL A 839 9.44 -10.13 -15.59
C VAL A 839 10.73 -9.33 -15.46
N PHE A 840 11.07 -8.99 -14.23
CA PHE A 840 12.30 -8.30 -13.84
C PHE A 840 13.10 -9.22 -12.92
N SER A 841 14.40 -9.37 -13.13
CA SER A 841 15.30 -9.95 -12.15
C SER A 841 15.75 -8.88 -11.16
N TYR A 842 16.09 -9.27 -9.93
CA TYR A 842 16.57 -8.31 -8.92
C TYR A 842 17.55 -8.97 -7.93
N ASP A 843 18.40 -8.14 -7.36
CA ASP A 843 19.33 -8.46 -6.30
C ASP A 843 18.86 -7.97 -4.92
N ASP A 844 19.73 -8.01 -3.92
CA ASP A 844 19.40 -7.60 -2.55
C ASP A 844 19.49 -6.09 -2.27
N VAL A 845 19.84 -5.31 -3.27
CA VAL A 845 19.87 -3.84 -3.11
C VAL A 845 18.46 -3.23 -2.99
N PRO A 846 17.38 -3.54 -3.76
CA PRO A 846 17.18 -4.31 -4.98
C PRO A 846 17.42 -3.48 -6.26
N ASN A 847 18.43 -3.84 -7.02
CA ASN A 847 18.58 -3.35 -8.38
C ASN A 847 17.71 -4.22 -9.30
N TYR A 848 16.80 -3.62 -10.04
CA TYR A 848 15.93 -4.33 -10.97
C TYR A 848 16.48 -4.23 -12.39
N SER A 849 16.51 -5.35 -13.09
CA SER A 849 16.85 -5.38 -14.52
C SER A 849 15.81 -4.65 -15.37
N GLU A 850 16.10 -4.46 -16.63
CA GLU A 850 15.08 -4.18 -17.64
C GLU A 850 14.03 -5.30 -17.67
N GLY A 851 12.78 -4.93 -17.98
CA GLY A 851 11.68 -5.90 -18.08
C GLY A 851 11.77 -6.77 -19.33
N CYS A 852 11.62 -8.07 -19.18
CA CYS A 852 11.26 -8.94 -20.29
C CYS A 852 9.75 -8.90 -20.45
N VAL A 853 9.25 -8.29 -21.52
CA VAL A 853 7.83 -8.01 -21.73
C VAL A 853 7.22 -8.96 -22.75
N VAL A 854 5.99 -9.38 -22.53
CA VAL A 854 5.17 -10.08 -23.51
C VAL A 854 3.77 -9.51 -23.53
N LYS A 855 3.25 -9.22 -24.73
CA LYS A 855 1.87 -8.85 -24.94
C LYS A 855 1.02 -10.11 -25.10
N TYR A 856 -0.02 -10.23 -24.29
CA TYR A 856 -1.06 -11.21 -24.45
C TYR A 856 -2.21 -10.59 -25.25
N ASN A 857 -2.45 -11.07 -26.46
CA ASN A 857 -3.57 -10.65 -27.28
C ASN A 857 -4.76 -11.59 -27.09
N LYS A 858 -5.94 -11.04 -26.95
CA LYS A 858 -7.19 -11.78 -26.93
C LYS A 858 -7.29 -12.66 -28.20
N LYS A 859 -7.47 -13.97 -28.05
CA LYS A 859 -7.83 -14.82 -29.17
C LYS A 859 -9.27 -14.50 -29.56
N VAL A 860 -9.43 -13.82 -30.66
CA VAL A 860 -10.73 -13.73 -31.32
C VAL A 860 -11.08 -15.17 -31.72
N LYS A 861 -12.11 -15.77 -31.15
CA LYS A 861 -12.72 -16.96 -31.71
C LYS A 861 -13.29 -16.49 -33.05
N ASN A 862 -12.68 -16.86 -34.15
CA ASN A 862 -13.37 -16.89 -35.41
C ASN A 862 -14.49 -17.91 -35.25
N ASN A 863 -15.70 -17.44 -35.20
CA ASN A 863 -16.90 -18.28 -35.29
C ASN A 863 -16.97 -18.97 -36.67
#